data_d17d2ef28556e7d678ba2a418a996dbb
#
_entry.id   d17d2ef28556e7d678ba2a418a996dbb
#
_cell.length_a   1.000
_cell.length_b   1.000
_cell.length_c   1.000
_cell.angle_alpha   90.00
_cell.angle_beta   90.00
_cell.angle_gamma   90.00
#
_symmetry.space_group_name_H-M   'P 1'
#
loop_
_entity.id
_entity.type
_entity.pdbx_description
1 polymer ?
#
loop_
_entity_poly.entity_id
_entity_poly.type
_entity_poly.pdbx_seq_one_letter_code
_entity_poly.pdbx_strand_id
1 'polypeptide(L)'
;MTSTSHPHLTEPDGPRWKTLAFTVPSGRRRVAPVRFGPESRRDPLLPQLIRNGLLDDEGQQCVQVRLNAADAANPAARALLDAEAGTALHLHRALDDTEYTALFPRIVGYELDAAEPFLLYAAPRGAALARTHVMSATDQRVLTRDLMLALCLLDSQELVLRGISPATVLWDGASVQLWGLEGAARTGRPRTRWGRAPYCSPEQRRGEGLVDPRDAVWSAAQVLYQLVTGRPGPGDRAPTDLGEHRVLAETFRGAFAPLAADRPTPAQLLDLLAPGAARRVTLAVPADETRAHREAYEQALRLKRQAPVPHQEPGTPAGRSSDGQVLCPYCLEHIQLDLAQLFVTDSRMQYKPLDVSTIGNALRRQDVMRGAVQKCTADRDFPEHFIPVPYLTYGRPLTVAMVGQSSTGKSHLLTQMIAEITDGGLEPFGLKWQSVNPEQHARFVRERVQPLRNGKVLDHTGALGLDGFARFVESLLITDAHGQVRPVAFFDLGGEDLVRTDAALRFLLGIDALIFVVDPALALPLPHLDHARERWGVEVNRDGDLAFGTVLDRLPKNGPYLDVAAAMVLGKADLLRFQPPVDRWLGRAPATSLDPERTREESRDVYGLLRQHAGPAWLRPFDAIRRCTLHVASATGGQEEQGRYPAGAGPRRVLEPLLALLALHGMVEVPGGAEAFAVGEAPAFEAVPSARAGRTGGAVGAAGSARGEAK
;
A
#
# COMPACT_ATOMS: atom_id res chain seq x y z
N MET A 1 36.48 -24.57 41.00
CA MET A 1 35.70 -25.42 40.06
C MET A 1 34.26 -25.41 40.51
N THR A 2 33.49 -24.41 40.11
CA THR A 2 32.07 -24.31 40.36
C THR A 2 31.39 -24.38 38.99
N SER A 3 30.74 -25.50 38.80
CA SER A 3 29.93 -25.80 37.61
C SER A 3 28.78 -24.83 37.57
N THR A 4 28.78 -23.92 36.60
CA THR A 4 27.62 -23.11 36.24
C THR A 4 26.62 -24.02 35.53
N SER A 5 25.62 -24.48 36.30
CA SER A 5 24.45 -25.16 35.74
C SER A 5 23.67 -24.13 34.92
N HIS A 6 23.73 -24.26 33.61
CA HIS A 6 22.73 -23.68 32.72
C HIS A 6 21.34 -24.13 33.22
N PRO A 7 20.32 -23.25 33.19
CA PRO A 7 18.96 -23.71 33.43
C PRO A 7 18.67 -24.71 32.33
N HIS A 8 18.65 -25.99 32.67
CA HIS A 8 18.12 -27.04 31.82
C HIS A 8 16.74 -26.61 31.38
N LEU A 9 16.58 -26.31 30.09
CA LEU A 9 15.28 -26.39 29.44
C LEU A 9 14.83 -27.83 29.70
N THR A 10 13.93 -28.00 30.67
CA THR A 10 13.31 -29.29 30.96
C THR A 10 12.82 -29.82 29.64
N GLU A 11 13.28 -31.02 29.26
CA GLU A 11 12.73 -31.73 28.11
C GLU A 11 11.21 -31.71 28.26
N PRO A 12 10.47 -31.26 27.22
CA PRO A 12 9.02 -31.21 27.32
C PRO A 12 8.50 -32.63 27.40
N ASP A 13 7.99 -33.00 28.55
CA ASP A 13 7.21 -34.25 28.73
C ASP A 13 5.97 -34.15 27.83
N GLY A 14 5.99 -34.90 26.74
CA GLY A 14 4.85 -35.17 25.90
C GLY A 14 4.73 -34.61 24.56
N PRO A 15 4.29 -34.05 23.69
CA PRO A 15 3.56 -34.55 22.52
C PRO A 15 4.50 -34.94 21.37
N ARG A 16 3.95 -35.87 20.60
CA ARG A 16 4.56 -36.44 19.38
C ARG A 16 5.03 -35.32 18.42
N TRP A 17 6.09 -35.55 17.68
CA TRP A 17 6.53 -34.75 16.56
C TRP A 17 5.36 -34.50 15.59
N LYS A 18 5.19 -33.26 15.19
CA LYS A 18 4.18 -32.82 14.23
C LYS A 18 4.89 -32.25 13.01
N THR A 19 4.32 -32.44 11.85
CA THR A 19 4.80 -31.79 10.64
C THR A 19 4.25 -30.36 10.57
N LEU A 20 5.14 -29.39 10.39
CA LEU A 20 4.79 -27.99 10.24
C LEU A 20 5.24 -27.47 8.88
N ALA A 21 4.34 -26.85 8.16
CA ALA A 21 4.64 -26.18 6.90
C ALA A 21 4.74 -24.66 7.14
N PHE A 22 5.78 -24.00 6.63
CA PHE A 22 6.02 -22.59 6.79
C PHE A 22 6.87 -22.03 5.66
N THR A 23 6.87 -20.71 5.48
CA THR A 23 7.69 -19.99 4.53
C THR A 23 8.95 -19.50 5.23
N VAL A 24 10.14 -19.84 4.71
CA VAL A 24 11.41 -19.33 5.22
C VAL A 24 11.67 -17.89 4.73
N PRO A 25 12.61 -17.12 5.32
CA PRO A 25 12.85 -15.73 4.95
C PRO A 25 13.20 -15.50 3.47
N SER A 26 13.79 -16.51 2.80
CA SER A 26 14.02 -16.45 1.35
C SER A 26 12.76 -16.62 0.49
N GLY A 27 11.60 -16.86 1.12
CA GLY A 27 10.31 -17.05 0.47
C GLY A 27 9.99 -18.48 0.05
N ARG A 28 10.92 -19.43 0.20
CA ARG A 28 10.66 -20.84 -0.13
C ARG A 28 9.77 -21.49 0.92
N ARG A 29 8.90 -22.37 0.48
CA ARG A 29 8.09 -23.22 1.38
C ARG A 29 8.95 -24.32 1.95
N ARG A 30 8.88 -24.54 3.26
CA ARG A 30 9.55 -25.62 3.98
C ARG A 30 8.55 -26.43 4.78
N VAL A 31 8.73 -27.73 4.81
CA VAL A 31 7.99 -28.64 5.67
C VAL A 31 9.00 -29.35 6.57
N ALA A 32 8.81 -29.26 7.88
CA ALA A 32 9.76 -29.81 8.84
C ALA A 32 9.03 -30.42 10.04
N PRO A 33 9.59 -31.47 10.67
CA PRO A 33 9.12 -31.97 11.94
C PRO A 33 9.38 -30.94 13.04
N VAL A 34 8.43 -30.78 13.95
CA VAL A 34 8.53 -29.86 15.09
C VAL A 34 7.90 -30.47 16.33
N ARG A 35 8.48 -30.20 17.48
CA ARG A 35 7.96 -30.56 18.81
C ARG A 35 7.91 -29.33 19.68
N PHE A 36 6.71 -28.90 20.10
CA PHE A 36 6.51 -27.72 20.92
C PHE A 36 6.28 -28.11 22.40
N GLY A 37 6.81 -27.30 23.29
CA GLY A 37 6.51 -27.31 24.71
C GLY A 37 5.19 -26.62 25.07
N PRO A 38 4.97 -26.38 26.37
CA PRO A 38 3.78 -25.69 26.85
C PRO A 38 3.71 -24.25 26.29
N GLU A 39 2.49 -23.80 26.13
CA GLU A 39 2.16 -22.47 25.60
C GLU A 39 1.86 -21.51 26.75
N SER A 40 2.24 -20.24 26.57
CA SER A 40 1.91 -19.15 27.49
C SER A 40 1.59 -17.87 26.71
N ARG A 41 0.92 -16.92 27.33
CA ARG A 41 0.80 -15.58 26.74
C ARG A 41 2.18 -14.89 26.76
N ARG A 42 2.53 -14.29 25.61
CA ARG A 42 3.77 -13.53 25.48
C ARG A 42 3.78 -12.32 26.41
N ASP A 43 2.66 -11.64 26.47
CA ASP A 43 2.38 -10.48 27.29
C ASP A 43 0.89 -10.48 27.67
N PRO A 44 0.50 -10.16 28.92
CA PRO A 44 -0.91 -10.11 29.30
C PRO A 44 -1.78 -9.17 28.49
N LEU A 45 -1.19 -8.12 27.89
CA LEU A 45 -1.90 -7.12 27.09
C LEU A 45 -1.92 -7.43 25.60
N LEU A 46 -1.18 -8.45 25.15
CA LEU A 46 -1.10 -8.84 23.75
C LEU A 46 -1.88 -10.14 23.49
N PRO A 47 -2.50 -10.29 22.30
CA PRO A 47 -3.20 -11.52 21.94
C PRO A 47 -2.26 -12.69 21.65
N GLN A 48 -0.98 -12.41 21.46
CA GLN A 48 0.02 -13.39 21.02
C GLN A 48 0.33 -14.42 22.09
N LEU A 49 0.44 -15.66 21.65
CA LEU A 49 0.89 -16.80 22.43
C LEU A 49 2.33 -17.15 22.03
N ILE A 50 3.09 -17.64 22.99
CA ILE A 50 4.49 -18.03 22.78
C ILE A 50 4.73 -19.43 23.34
N ARG A 51 5.53 -20.22 22.62
CA ARG A 51 6.02 -21.52 23.06
C ARG A 51 7.40 -21.81 22.51
N ASN A 52 8.20 -22.49 23.31
CA ASN A 52 9.48 -23.02 22.86
C ASN A 52 9.27 -24.33 22.12
N GLY A 53 10.18 -24.67 21.21
CA GLY A 53 10.13 -25.90 20.43
C GLY A 53 11.49 -26.37 19.95
N LEU A 54 11.48 -27.56 19.42
CA LEU A 54 12.58 -28.14 18.67
C LEU A 54 12.13 -28.31 17.23
N LEU A 55 12.93 -27.84 16.31
CA LEU A 55 12.72 -27.91 14.88
C LEU A 55 13.74 -28.87 14.29
N ASP A 56 13.31 -29.70 13.35
CA ASP A 56 14.09 -30.75 12.69
C ASP A 56 14.57 -31.87 13.61
N ASP A 57 15.02 -32.95 12.97
CA ASP A 57 15.56 -34.12 13.66
C ASP A 57 16.86 -33.82 14.40
N GLU A 58 17.56 -32.73 14.02
CA GLU A 58 18.77 -32.23 14.70
C GLU A 58 18.45 -31.46 15.99
N GLY A 59 17.19 -31.22 16.29
CA GLY A 59 16.75 -30.57 17.53
C GLY A 59 17.09 -29.09 17.61
N GLN A 60 17.07 -28.36 16.51
CA GLN A 60 17.28 -26.92 16.51
C GLN A 60 16.26 -26.23 17.41
N GLN A 61 16.71 -25.54 18.44
CA GLN A 61 15.83 -24.79 19.34
C GLN A 61 15.18 -23.62 18.63
N CYS A 62 13.87 -23.48 18.81
CA CYS A 62 13.09 -22.40 18.23
C CYS A 62 12.05 -21.85 19.21
N VAL A 63 11.53 -20.67 18.87
CA VAL A 63 10.41 -20.04 19.57
C VAL A 63 9.32 -19.77 18.54
N GLN A 64 8.11 -20.23 18.81
CA GLN A 64 6.92 -19.91 18.03
C GLN A 64 6.13 -18.79 18.72
N VAL A 65 5.83 -17.72 17.97
CA VAL A 65 4.86 -16.68 18.32
C VAL A 65 3.65 -16.87 17.43
N ARG A 66 2.45 -16.99 17.99
CA ARG A 66 1.25 -17.32 17.21
C ARG A 66 -0.02 -16.66 17.76
N LEU A 67 -1.07 -16.69 16.95
CA LEU A 67 -2.44 -16.42 17.38
C LEU A 67 -3.22 -17.74 17.40
N ASN A 68 -4.10 -17.92 18.36
CA ASN A 68 -5.12 -18.98 18.27
C ASN A 68 -6.23 -18.57 17.29
N ALA A 69 -7.12 -19.49 16.92
CA ALA A 69 -8.17 -19.23 15.94
C ALA A 69 -9.13 -18.08 16.36
N ALA A 70 -9.41 -17.93 17.65
CA ALA A 70 -10.29 -16.87 18.16
C ALA A 70 -9.63 -15.49 18.05
N ASP A 71 -8.36 -15.37 18.47
CA ASP A 71 -7.60 -14.11 18.38
C ASP A 71 -7.29 -13.77 16.88
N ALA A 72 -7.07 -14.78 16.05
CA ALA A 72 -6.84 -14.63 14.62
C ALA A 72 -8.07 -14.13 13.84
N ALA A 73 -9.26 -14.28 14.39
CA ALA A 73 -10.47 -13.67 13.82
C ALA A 73 -10.51 -12.14 13.99
N ASN A 74 -9.66 -11.59 14.88
CA ASN A 74 -9.54 -10.14 15.08
C ASN A 74 -8.52 -9.55 14.09
N PRO A 75 -8.93 -8.65 13.18
CA PRO A 75 -8.03 -8.02 12.21
C PRO A 75 -6.87 -7.25 12.85
N ALA A 76 -7.08 -6.63 14.02
CA ALA A 76 -6.02 -5.91 14.72
C ALA A 76 -4.95 -6.84 15.27
N ALA A 77 -5.32 -8.02 15.77
CA ALA A 77 -4.37 -9.03 16.23
C ALA A 77 -3.53 -9.59 15.07
N ARG A 78 -4.16 -9.86 13.91
CA ARG A 78 -3.44 -10.26 12.69
C ARG A 78 -2.50 -9.17 12.21
N ALA A 79 -2.96 -7.92 12.15
CA ALA A 79 -2.12 -6.79 11.73
C ALA A 79 -0.89 -6.63 12.64
N LEU A 80 -1.01 -6.92 13.92
CA LEU A 80 0.10 -6.90 14.85
C LEU A 80 1.14 -7.99 14.55
N LEU A 81 0.70 -9.21 14.25
CA LEU A 81 1.57 -10.32 13.87
C LEU A 81 2.24 -10.07 12.51
N ASP A 82 1.48 -9.53 11.53
CA ASP A 82 2.00 -9.12 10.22
C ASP A 82 3.07 -8.04 10.36
N ALA A 83 2.86 -7.04 11.23
CA ALA A 83 3.83 -5.97 11.47
C ALA A 83 5.13 -6.51 12.10
N GLU A 84 5.02 -7.44 13.02
CA GLU A 84 6.17 -8.13 13.61
C GLU A 84 6.94 -8.94 12.55
N ALA A 85 6.23 -9.73 11.72
CA ALA A 85 6.81 -10.47 10.61
C ALA A 85 7.54 -9.56 9.64
N GLY A 86 6.89 -8.47 9.22
CA GLY A 86 7.47 -7.49 8.30
C GLY A 86 8.75 -6.88 8.85
N THR A 87 8.75 -6.50 10.13
CA THR A 87 9.94 -5.94 10.79
C THR A 87 11.07 -6.97 10.86
N ALA A 88 10.76 -8.21 11.29
CA ALA A 88 11.76 -9.28 11.40
C ALA A 88 12.38 -9.64 10.05
N LEU A 89 11.56 -9.75 8.99
CA LEU A 89 12.02 -10.04 7.63
C LEU A 89 12.81 -8.88 7.03
N HIS A 90 12.42 -7.64 7.33
CA HIS A 90 13.15 -6.46 6.88
C HIS A 90 14.55 -6.41 7.51
N LEU A 91 14.64 -6.60 8.83
CA LEU A 91 15.92 -6.63 9.55
C LEU A 91 16.79 -7.82 9.11
N HIS A 92 16.19 -8.99 8.88
CA HIS A 92 16.90 -10.14 8.35
C HIS A 92 17.56 -9.82 7.00
N ARG A 93 16.82 -9.26 6.04
CA ARG A 93 17.39 -8.88 4.73
C ARG A 93 18.47 -7.81 4.81
N ALA A 94 18.28 -6.82 5.70
CA ALA A 94 19.22 -5.72 5.82
C ALA A 94 20.52 -6.11 6.53
N LEU A 95 20.50 -7.12 7.40
CA LEU A 95 21.59 -7.41 8.33
C LEU A 95 22.14 -8.84 8.27
N ASP A 96 21.58 -9.77 7.48
CA ASP A 96 21.92 -11.20 7.52
C ASP A 96 23.42 -11.47 7.26
N ASP A 97 24.03 -10.72 6.34
CA ASP A 97 25.43 -10.83 6.00
C ASP A 97 26.36 -9.90 6.82
N THR A 98 25.84 -9.32 7.91
CA THR A 98 26.59 -8.38 8.75
C THR A 98 26.87 -8.93 10.14
N GLU A 99 27.86 -8.35 10.84
CA GLU A 99 28.15 -8.64 12.25
C GLU A 99 27.00 -8.27 13.19
N TYR A 100 25.99 -7.51 12.70
CA TYR A 100 24.88 -6.98 13.49
C TYR A 100 23.67 -7.91 13.58
N THR A 101 23.64 -9.00 12.82
CA THR A 101 22.53 -9.99 12.79
C THR A 101 22.14 -10.46 14.20
N ALA A 102 23.12 -10.57 15.09
CA ALA A 102 22.92 -11.09 16.44
C ALA A 102 22.15 -10.14 17.38
N LEU A 103 22.06 -8.84 17.05
CA LEU A 103 21.40 -7.84 17.88
C LEU A 103 19.84 -7.93 17.84
N PHE A 104 19.29 -8.70 16.91
CA PHE A 104 17.86 -8.87 16.75
C PHE A 104 17.45 -10.35 16.71
N PRO A 105 16.19 -10.70 17.00
CA PRO A 105 15.73 -12.08 16.88
C PRO A 105 15.79 -12.54 15.44
N ARG A 106 16.39 -13.70 15.20
CA ARG A 106 16.51 -14.28 13.86
C ARG A 106 15.23 -15.02 13.51
N ILE A 107 14.52 -14.55 12.50
CA ILE A 107 13.35 -15.25 11.98
C ILE A 107 13.79 -16.49 11.20
N VAL A 108 13.14 -17.63 11.49
CA VAL A 108 13.37 -18.94 10.84
C VAL A 108 12.31 -19.18 9.78
N GLY A 109 11.07 -18.75 10.05
CA GLY A 109 9.97 -18.87 9.11
C GLY A 109 8.66 -18.31 9.64
N TYR A 110 7.64 -18.34 8.80
CA TYR A 110 6.32 -17.82 9.12
C TYR A 110 5.22 -18.52 8.32
N GLU A 111 3.99 -18.46 8.86
CA GLU A 111 2.76 -18.80 8.18
C GLU A 111 1.66 -17.88 8.69
N LEU A 112 1.22 -16.94 7.86
CA LEU A 112 0.35 -15.84 8.28
C LEU A 112 -1.06 -15.92 7.71
N ASP A 113 -1.26 -16.72 6.68
CA ASP A 113 -2.55 -16.87 6.02
C ASP A 113 -3.40 -18.02 6.60
N ALA A 114 -2.77 -18.89 7.41
CA ALA A 114 -3.47 -19.99 8.09
C ALA A 114 -4.51 -19.49 9.11
N ALA A 115 -5.41 -20.40 9.49
CA ALA A 115 -6.40 -20.14 10.54
C ALA A 115 -5.74 -19.79 11.90
N GLU A 116 -4.60 -20.37 12.19
CA GLU A 116 -3.75 -20.07 13.36
C GLU A 116 -2.38 -19.57 12.90
N PRO A 117 -2.26 -18.28 12.54
CA PRO A 117 -1.03 -17.74 11.98
C PRO A 117 0.11 -17.70 13.00
N PHE A 118 1.35 -17.87 12.54
CA PHE A 118 2.51 -17.89 13.42
C PHE A 118 3.80 -17.39 12.77
N LEU A 119 4.75 -17.05 13.65
CA LEU A 119 6.17 -16.78 13.37
C LEU A 119 7.03 -17.81 14.09
N LEU A 120 8.13 -18.21 13.48
CA LEU A 120 9.19 -19.02 14.07
C LEU A 120 10.47 -18.19 14.15
N TYR A 121 11.02 -18.10 15.34
CA TYR A 121 12.33 -17.51 15.59
C TYR A 121 13.31 -18.57 16.05
N ALA A 122 14.60 -18.36 15.79
CA ALA A 122 15.65 -19.08 16.50
C ALA A 122 15.55 -18.80 18.01
N ALA A 123 16.06 -19.70 18.83
CA ALA A 123 16.08 -19.49 20.27
C ALA A 123 16.72 -18.15 20.63
N PRO A 124 16.14 -17.42 21.62
CA PRO A 124 16.68 -16.15 22.07
C PRO A 124 18.09 -16.34 22.66
N ARG A 125 18.93 -15.33 22.46
CA ARG A 125 20.27 -15.28 23.05
C ARG A 125 20.21 -14.56 24.38
N GLY A 126 20.63 -15.26 25.44
CA GLY A 126 20.67 -14.68 26.78
C GLY A 126 19.31 -14.64 27.50
N ALA A 127 19.26 -13.88 28.59
CA ALA A 127 18.10 -13.72 29.44
C ALA A 127 17.61 -12.26 29.44
N ALA A 128 16.29 -12.07 29.63
CA ALA A 128 15.71 -10.73 29.74
C ALA A 128 16.30 -9.98 30.95
N LEU A 129 16.62 -8.70 30.79
CA LEU A 129 17.15 -7.85 31.87
C LEU A 129 16.24 -7.80 33.11
N ALA A 130 14.94 -8.02 32.95
CA ALA A 130 14.00 -8.16 34.06
C ALA A 130 14.38 -9.28 35.06
N ARG A 131 15.20 -10.24 34.64
CA ARG A 131 15.68 -11.37 35.46
C ARG A 131 17.12 -11.18 35.92
N THR A 132 17.78 -10.08 35.55
CA THR A 132 19.18 -9.80 35.89
C THR A 132 19.24 -8.96 37.15
N HIS A 133 19.90 -9.44 38.17
CA HIS A 133 19.90 -8.77 39.49
C HIS A 133 21.15 -7.91 39.74
N VAL A 134 22.30 -8.27 39.15
CA VAL A 134 23.56 -7.53 39.32
C VAL A 134 24.35 -7.59 38.03
N MET A 135 24.87 -6.46 37.57
CA MET A 135 25.71 -6.35 36.38
C MET A 135 26.96 -5.52 36.70
N SER A 136 28.13 -5.96 36.25
CA SER A 136 29.36 -5.20 36.42
C SER A 136 29.32 -3.86 35.65
N ALA A 137 30.10 -2.87 36.08
CA ALA A 137 30.19 -1.59 35.37
C ALA A 137 30.69 -1.74 33.92
N THR A 138 31.50 -2.76 33.66
CA THR A 138 32.00 -3.08 32.31
C THR A 138 30.85 -3.60 31.45
N ASP A 139 30.07 -4.55 31.97
CA ASP A 139 28.92 -5.12 31.24
C ASP A 139 27.85 -4.05 30.97
N GLN A 140 27.60 -3.16 31.93
CA GLN A 140 26.69 -2.02 31.77
C GLN A 140 27.12 -1.11 30.59
N ARG A 141 28.43 -0.85 30.43
CA ARG A 141 28.96 -0.05 29.32
C ARG A 141 28.77 -0.77 27.98
N VAL A 142 29.07 -2.07 27.92
CA VAL A 142 28.89 -2.89 26.71
C VAL A 142 27.42 -2.93 26.34
N LEU A 143 26.55 -3.24 27.29
CA LEU A 143 25.09 -3.26 27.09
C LEU A 143 24.59 -1.92 26.59
N THR A 144 25.03 -0.80 27.18
CA THR A 144 24.63 0.55 26.78
C THR A 144 25.04 0.84 25.34
N ARG A 145 26.30 0.52 24.99
CA ARG A 145 26.83 0.69 23.63
C ARG A 145 26.04 -0.15 22.62
N ASP A 146 25.81 -1.43 22.92
CA ASP A 146 25.15 -2.34 21.99
C ASP A 146 23.66 -2.00 21.84
N LEU A 147 23.02 -1.52 22.91
CA LEU A 147 21.64 -1.02 22.81
C LEU A 147 21.57 0.22 21.90
N MET A 148 22.49 1.18 22.03
CA MET A 148 22.55 2.35 21.15
C MET A 148 22.88 1.95 19.72
N LEU A 149 23.75 0.94 19.52
CA LEU A 149 24.06 0.38 18.21
C LEU A 149 22.79 -0.23 17.57
N ALA A 150 22.03 -1.02 18.30
CA ALA A 150 20.77 -1.58 17.82
C ALA A 150 19.75 -0.49 17.43
N LEU A 151 19.65 0.57 18.22
CA LEU A 151 18.78 1.71 17.90
C LEU A 151 19.26 2.48 16.65
N CYS A 152 20.57 2.65 16.48
CA CYS A 152 21.15 3.31 15.32
C CYS A 152 20.90 2.48 14.05
N LEU A 153 20.97 1.15 14.14
CA LEU A 153 20.63 0.24 13.04
C LEU A 153 19.15 0.35 12.67
N LEU A 154 18.25 0.36 13.64
CA LEU A 154 16.83 0.56 13.41
C LEU A 154 16.54 1.90 12.72
N ASP A 155 17.16 2.98 13.20
CA ASP A 155 17.04 4.32 12.62
C ASP A 155 17.52 4.36 11.17
N SER A 156 18.64 3.68 10.86
CA SER A 156 19.15 3.55 9.47
C SER A 156 18.17 2.82 8.54
N GLN A 157 17.26 2.04 9.11
CA GLN A 157 16.19 1.33 8.39
C GLN A 157 14.83 2.06 8.47
N GLU A 158 14.83 3.32 8.90
CA GLU A 158 13.61 4.11 9.15
C GLU A 158 12.63 3.43 10.13
N LEU A 159 13.13 2.64 11.07
CA LEU A 159 12.36 1.92 12.06
C LEU A 159 12.58 2.47 13.47
N VAL A 160 11.52 2.52 14.25
CA VAL A 160 11.56 2.85 15.68
C VAL A 160 10.90 1.74 16.48
N LEU A 161 11.63 1.12 17.38
CA LEU A 161 11.08 0.12 18.28
C LEU A 161 10.47 0.81 19.50
N ARG A 162 9.17 0.64 19.68
CA ARG A 162 8.38 1.35 20.70
C ARG A 162 8.10 0.55 21.95
N GLY A 163 8.49 -0.73 21.97
CA GLY A 163 8.25 -1.67 23.06
C GLY A 163 9.48 -1.99 23.93
N ILE A 164 10.50 -1.14 23.96
CA ILE A 164 11.73 -1.36 24.71
C ILE A 164 11.44 -1.32 26.21
N SER A 165 11.83 -2.39 26.91
CA SER A 165 11.63 -2.58 28.34
C SER A 165 12.64 -3.63 28.86
N PRO A 166 12.82 -3.80 30.18
CA PRO A 166 13.68 -4.87 30.70
C PRO A 166 13.24 -6.29 30.29
N ALA A 167 12.00 -6.47 29.85
CA ALA A 167 11.50 -7.76 29.37
C ALA A 167 11.88 -8.04 27.90
N THR A 168 12.13 -7.00 27.11
CA THR A 168 12.42 -7.10 25.67
C THR A 168 13.90 -6.89 25.32
N VAL A 169 14.72 -6.45 26.27
CA VAL A 169 16.16 -6.36 26.15
C VAL A 169 16.79 -7.60 26.80
N LEU A 170 17.43 -8.44 26.01
CA LEU A 170 18.09 -9.66 26.47
C LEU A 170 19.61 -9.43 26.52
N TRP A 171 20.26 -10.07 27.49
CA TRP A 171 21.71 -10.04 27.70
C TRP A 171 22.26 -11.47 27.82
N ASP A 172 23.28 -11.80 27.06
CA ASP A 172 23.91 -13.13 27.05
C ASP A 172 25.25 -13.18 27.82
N GLY A 173 25.65 -12.09 28.45
CA GLY A 173 26.93 -11.93 29.12
C GLY A 173 27.97 -11.19 28.29
N ALA A 174 27.73 -10.99 26.99
CA ALA A 174 28.67 -10.35 26.07
C ALA A 174 28.00 -9.33 25.13
N SER A 175 26.76 -9.56 24.75
CA SER A 175 26.02 -8.72 23.79
C SER A 175 24.54 -8.63 24.09
N VAL A 176 23.88 -7.61 23.49
CA VAL A 176 22.42 -7.39 23.55
C VAL A 176 21.71 -8.12 22.44
N GLN A 177 20.50 -8.64 22.73
CA GLN A 177 19.52 -8.98 21.71
C GLN A 177 18.21 -8.24 22.01
N LEU A 178 17.72 -7.44 21.04
CA LEU A 178 16.56 -6.57 21.20
C LEU A 178 15.30 -7.19 20.60
N TRP A 179 14.38 -7.65 21.45
CA TRP A 179 13.09 -8.24 21.11
C TRP A 179 11.97 -7.19 21.17
N GLY A 180 10.73 -7.59 20.87
CA GLY A 180 9.57 -6.71 20.92
C GLY A 180 9.29 -6.05 19.56
N LEU A 181 9.58 -6.76 18.46
CA LEU A 181 9.45 -6.26 17.09
C LEU A 181 7.99 -5.93 16.71
N GLU A 182 7.01 -6.48 17.44
CA GLU A 182 5.57 -6.14 17.28
C GLU A 182 5.27 -4.67 17.54
N GLY A 183 6.12 -4.00 18.30
CA GLY A 183 6.02 -2.58 18.60
C GLY A 183 6.70 -1.67 17.58
N ALA A 184 7.34 -2.21 16.54
CA ALA A 184 8.05 -1.41 15.56
C ALA A 184 7.11 -0.52 14.74
N ALA A 185 7.57 0.69 14.41
CA ALA A 185 6.87 1.61 13.53
C ALA A 185 7.88 2.36 12.65
N ARG A 186 7.45 2.82 11.47
CA ARG A 186 8.31 3.63 10.61
C ARG A 186 8.39 5.07 11.10
N THR A 187 9.57 5.65 11.00
CA THR A 187 9.84 7.06 11.28
C THR A 187 8.91 7.97 10.45
N GLY A 188 8.44 9.06 11.06
CA GLY A 188 7.58 10.03 10.39
C GLY A 188 6.11 9.62 10.23
N ARG A 189 5.69 8.45 10.70
CA ARG A 189 4.27 8.06 10.75
C ARG A 189 3.58 8.69 11.97
N PRO A 190 2.26 8.92 11.91
CA PRO A 190 1.51 9.32 13.09
C PRO A 190 1.75 8.34 14.24
N ARG A 191 2.01 8.87 15.46
CA ARG A 191 2.13 8.00 16.62
C ARG A 191 0.80 7.38 16.98
N THR A 192 0.82 6.10 17.26
CA THR A 192 -0.25 5.39 17.95
C THR A 192 0.20 5.09 19.40
N ARG A 193 -0.74 4.99 20.32
CA ARG A 193 -0.43 4.60 21.70
C ARG A 193 0.18 3.21 21.70
N TRP A 194 1.39 3.10 22.25
CA TRP A 194 2.12 1.84 22.35
C TRP A 194 3.13 1.87 23.48
N GLY A 195 3.47 0.69 24.01
CA GLY A 195 4.44 0.54 25.08
C GLY A 195 3.87 0.74 26.47
N ARG A 196 4.71 0.48 27.46
CA ARG A 196 4.34 0.52 28.89
C ARG A 196 5.06 1.64 29.62
N ALA A 197 4.33 2.30 30.51
CA ALA A 197 4.97 3.13 31.52
C ALA A 197 5.83 2.24 32.44
N PRO A 198 7.00 2.73 32.90
CA PRO A 198 7.56 4.07 32.67
C PRO A 198 8.42 4.18 31.38
N TYR A 199 8.56 3.10 30.61
CA TYR A 199 9.56 3.02 29.54
C TYR A 199 9.17 3.79 28.27
N CYS A 200 7.90 3.80 27.88
CA CYS A 200 7.47 4.54 26.68
C CYS A 200 7.57 6.06 26.87
N SER A 201 7.95 6.77 25.80
CA SER A 201 8.04 8.24 25.84
C SER A 201 6.67 8.89 26.13
N PRO A 202 6.64 10.09 26.72
CA PRO A 202 5.39 10.78 27.00
C PRO A 202 4.51 10.98 25.77
N GLU A 203 5.11 11.33 24.63
CA GLU A 203 4.42 11.53 23.34
C GLU A 203 3.84 10.21 22.81
N GLN A 204 4.61 9.14 22.88
CA GLN A 204 4.19 7.80 22.47
C GLN A 204 3.02 7.31 23.33
N ARG A 205 3.05 7.55 24.63
CA ARG A 205 1.96 7.20 25.56
C ARG A 205 0.66 7.95 25.24
N ARG A 206 0.76 9.23 24.81
CA ARG A 206 -0.40 10.02 24.40
C ARG A 206 -0.85 9.72 22.97
N GLY A 207 0.03 9.20 22.11
CA GLY A 207 -0.21 8.99 20.69
C GLY A 207 -0.18 10.31 19.91
N GLU A 208 0.67 11.27 20.30
CA GLU A 208 0.75 12.61 19.72
C GLU A 208 1.96 12.77 18.79
N GLY A 209 1.77 13.49 17.69
CA GLY A 209 2.82 13.81 16.73
C GLY A 209 3.28 12.62 15.88
N LEU A 210 4.51 12.67 15.38
CA LEU A 210 5.07 11.67 14.48
C LEU A 210 6.08 10.78 15.19
N VAL A 211 6.16 9.52 14.81
CA VAL A 211 7.15 8.55 15.30
C VAL A 211 8.56 9.07 15.03
N ASP A 212 9.39 9.08 16.07
CA ASP A 212 10.75 9.63 16.05
C ASP A 212 11.72 8.64 16.71
N PRO A 213 12.92 8.39 16.17
CA PRO A 213 13.93 7.51 16.77
C PRO A 213 14.31 7.87 18.22
N ARG A 214 14.13 9.13 18.61
CA ARG A 214 14.36 9.63 19.96
C ARG A 214 13.36 9.12 20.99
N ASP A 215 12.22 8.53 20.55
CA ASP A 215 11.30 7.80 21.44
C ASP A 215 11.98 6.55 22.00
N ALA A 216 12.73 5.83 21.17
CA ALA A 216 13.49 4.66 21.58
C ALA A 216 14.67 5.02 22.50
N VAL A 217 15.28 6.20 22.31
CA VAL A 217 16.31 6.73 23.23
C VAL A 217 15.74 6.97 24.61
N TRP A 218 14.54 7.58 24.73
CA TRP A 218 13.84 7.68 26.02
C TRP A 218 13.67 6.32 26.69
N SER A 219 13.15 5.35 25.93
CA SER A 219 12.90 3.99 26.44
C SER A 219 14.17 3.31 26.93
N ALA A 220 15.24 3.40 26.16
CA ALA A 220 16.55 2.85 26.54
C ALA A 220 17.11 3.51 27.79
N ALA A 221 17.00 4.84 27.91
CA ALA A 221 17.43 5.57 29.10
C ALA A 221 16.68 5.14 30.37
N GLN A 222 15.36 4.89 30.27
CA GLN A 222 14.54 4.35 31.38
C GLN A 222 14.96 2.92 31.76
N VAL A 223 15.26 2.06 30.78
CA VAL A 223 15.75 0.69 31.06
C VAL A 223 17.10 0.73 31.76
N LEU A 224 18.02 1.56 31.29
CA LEU A 224 19.36 1.68 31.89
C LEU A 224 19.31 2.33 33.27
N TYR A 225 18.43 3.32 33.47
CA TYR A 225 18.20 3.88 34.79
C TYR A 225 17.75 2.79 35.80
N GLN A 226 16.76 1.96 35.40
CA GLN A 226 16.31 0.87 36.26
C GLN A 226 17.42 -0.17 36.50
N LEU A 227 18.21 -0.49 35.51
CA LEU A 227 19.32 -1.45 35.64
C LEU A 227 20.35 -0.98 36.67
N VAL A 228 20.66 0.33 36.67
CA VAL A 228 21.67 0.91 37.57
C VAL A 228 21.11 1.12 38.99
N THR A 229 19.84 1.55 39.11
CA THR A 229 19.23 1.94 40.39
C THR A 229 18.41 0.84 41.05
N GLY A 230 18.07 -0.23 40.30
CA GLY A 230 17.17 -1.29 40.74
C GLY A 230 15.69 -0.92 40.81
N ARG A 231 15.32 0.30 40.43
CA ARG A 231 13.94 0.81 40.45
C ARG A 231 13.55 1.52 39.17
N PRO A 232 12.27 1.40 38.72
CA PRO A 232 11.82 2.10 37.55
C PRO A 232 11.83 3.62 37.74
N GLY A 233 12.12 4.36 36.67
CA GLY A 233 12.04 5.82 36.66
C GLY A 233 10.60 6.35 36.64
N PRO A 234 10.40 7.69 36.68
CA PRO A 234 9.07 8.30 36.75
C PRO A 234 8.24 8.19 35.49
N GLY A 235 8.86 7.96 34.31
CA GLY A 235 8.17 7.73 33.05
C GLY A 235 7.58 8.96 32.34
N ASP A 236 7.59 10.12 32.97
CA ASP A 236 7.06 11.38 32.40
C ASP A 236 8.04 12.54 32.48
N ARG A 237 9.14 12.39 33.22
CA ARG A 237 10.20 13.39 33.41
C ARG A 237 11.53 12.70 33.69
N ALA A 238 12.59 13.49 33.77
CA ALA A 238 13.89 13.00 34.22
C ALA A 238 13.81 12.54 35.69
N PRO A 239 14.46 11.42 36.05
CA PRO A 239 14.61 11.03 37.46
C PRO A 239 15.32 12.11 38.26
N THR A 240 14.80 12.41 39.46
CA THR A 240 15.33 13.51 40.32
C THR A 240 16.72 13.22 40.84
N ASP A 241 17.05 11.95 41.04
CA ASP A 241 18.34 11.44 41.53
C ASP A 241 19.31 11.05 40.39
N LEU A 242 18.97 11.39 39.14
CA LEU A 242 19.84 11.09 38.00
C LEU A 242 21.26 11.63 38.18
N GLY A 243 21.41 12.79 38.84
CA GLY A 243 22.70 13.42 39.12
C GLY A 243 23.61 12.62 40.05
N GLU A 244 23.05 11.73 40.87
CA GLU A 244 23.79 10.84 41.76
C GLU A 244 24.49 9.71 40.99
N HIS A 245 24.02 9.41 39.79
CA HIS A 245 24.56 8.38 38.89
C HIS A 245 25.35 9.01 37.75
N ARG A 246 26.56 9.51 38.07
CA ARG A 246 27.37 10.37 37.16
C ARG A 246 27.46 9.86 35.73
N VAL A 247 27.83 8.60 35.48
CA VAL A 247 28.00 8.03 34.15
C VAL A 247 26.66 8.05 33.40
N LEU A 248 25.58 7.68 34.06
CA LEU A 248 24.23 7.68 33.47
C LEU A 248 23.77 9.10 33.13
N ALA A 249 24.03 10.05 34.10
CA ALA A 249 23.68 11.45 33.91
C ALA A 249 24.46 12.12 32.76
N GLU A 250 25.74 11.84 32.63
CA GLU A 250 26.57 12.35 31.53
C GLU A 250 26.12 11.83 30.18
N THR A 251 25.73 10.54 30.08
CA THR A 251 25.28 9.92 28.83
C THR A 251 23.85 10.29 28.47
N PHE A 252 22.91 10.26 29.45
CA PHE A 252 21.47 10.27 29.13
C PHE A 252 20.70 11.48 29.70
N ARG A 253 21.35 12.51 30.22
CA ARG A 253 20.64 13.71 30.70
C ARG A 253 19.70 14.30 29.66
N GLY A 254 20.16 14.45 28.44
CA GLY A 254 19.36 14.97 27.35
C GLY A 254 18.27 14.03 26.86
N ALA A 255 18.41 12.71 27.10
CA ALA A 255 17.42 11.72 26.67
C ALA A 255 16.06 11.86 27.38
N PHE A 256 16.04 12.53 28.54
CA PHE A 256 14.81 12.82 29.29
C PHE A 256 14.21 14.20 29.00
N ALA A 257 14.62 14.86 27.91
CA ALA A 257 14.01 16.13 27.52
C ALA A 257 12.51 15.94 27.23
N PRO A 258 11.65 16.93 27.61
CA PRO A 258 10.21 16.83 27.44
C PRO A 258 9.76 16.62 25.98
N LEU A 259 10.42 17.30 25.05
CA LEU A 259 10.13 17.19 23.61
C LEU A 259 11.10 16.24 22.93
N ALA A 260 10.60 15.37 22.07
CA ALA A 260 11.43 14.44 21.30
C ALA A 260 12.54 15.15 20.51
N ALA A 261 12.23 16.33 19.94
CA ALA A 261 13.19 17.10 19.14
C ALA A 261 14.42 17.55 19.93
N ASP A 262 14.31 17.71 21.25
CA ASP A 262 15.40 18.16 22.13
C ASP A 262 16.25 16.99 22.65
N ARG A 263 15.86 15.76 22.39
CA ARG A 263 16.62 14.55 22.79
C ARG A 263 17.72 14.26 21.78
N PRO A 264 18.84 13.67 22.20
CA PRO A 264 19.87 13.20 21.29
C PRO A 264 19.33 12.07 20.40
N THR A 265 19.86 11.97 19.18
CA THR A 265 19.58 10.83 18.30
C THR A 265 20.34 9.59 18.75
N PRO A 266 19.92 8.36 18.32
CA PRO A 266 20.69 7.14 18.56
C PRO A 266 22.15 7.24 18.08
N ALA A 267 22.37 7.86 16.91
CA ALA A 267 23.70 8.05 16.34
C ALA A 267 24.58 8.96 17.21
N GLN A 268 24.06 10.06 17.74
CA GLN A 268 24.78 10.97 18.62
C GLN A 268 25.21 10.25 19.92
N LEU A 269 24.34 9.44 20.51
CA LEU A 269 24.66 8.68 21.71
C LEU A 269 25.64 7.54 21.41
N LEU A 270 25.50 6.88 20.28
CA LEU A 270 26.44 5.83 19.87
C LEU A 270 27.85 6.40 19.67
N ASP A 271 27.98 7.54 19.01
CA ASP A 271 29.28 8.20 18.79
C ASP A 271 29.91 8.73 20.08
N LEU A 272 29.11 9.13 21.08
CA LEU A 272 29.59 9.49 22.42
C LEU A 272 30.21 8.26 23.14
N LEU A 273 29.59 7.08 22.98
CA LEU A 273 30.03 5.84 23.63
C LEU A 273 31.16 5.11 22.85
N ALA A 274 31.14 5.23 21.54
CA ALA A 274 32.08 4.57 20.63
C ALA A 274 32.33 5.45 19.39
N PRO A 275 33.31 6.38 19.43
CA PRO A 275 33.55 7.34 18.37
C PRO A 275 33.66 6.70 16.98
N GLY A 276 32.92 7.25 16.01
CA GLY A 276 32.85 6.77 14.62
C GLY A 276 32.02 5.51 14.40
N ALA A 277 31.35 4.98 15.43
CA ALA A 277 30.53 3.79 15.29
C ALA A 277 29.27 4.04 14.44
N ALA A 278 28.61 5.20 14.58
CA ALA A 278 27.44 5.55 13.79
C ALA A 278 27.74 5.59 12.28
N ARG A 279 28.92 6.10 11.90
CA ARG A 279 29.37 6.09 10.50
C ARG A 279 29.58 4.66 9.97
N ARG A 280 30.12 3.75 10.79
CA ARG A 280 30.28 2.34 10.40
C ARG A 280 28.94 1.68 10.14
N VAL A 281 27.93 1.96 10.95
CA VAL A 281 26.56 1.48 10.74
C VAL A 281 26.04 1.94 9.37
N THR A 282 26.15 3.23 9.06
CA THR A 282 25.69 3.77 7.76
C THR A 282 26.40 3.12 6.56
N LEU A 283 27.68 2.78 6.70
CA LEU A 283 28.44 2.12 5.63
C LEU A 283 28.15 0.62 5.50
N ALA A 284 27.72 -0.05 6.56
CA ALA A 284 27.41 -1.47 6.57
C ALA A 284 26.00 -1.78 6.00
N VAL A 285 25.10 -0.79 6.00
CA VAL A 285 23.77 -0.95 5.42
C VAL A 285 23.88 -0.93 3.89
N PRO A 286 23.31 -1.92 3.19
CA PRO A 286 23.31 -1.94 1.73
C PRO A 286 22.74 -0.66 1.13
N ALA A 287 23.37 -0.18 0.06
CA ALA A 287 22.86 0.97 -0.68
C ALA A 287 21.48 0.68 -1.27
N ASP A 288 20.62 1.70 -1.37
CA ASP A 288 19.32 1.57 -2.02
C ASP A 288 19.49 1.22 -3.50
N GLU A 289 19.34 -0.07 -3.83
CA GLU A 289 19.44 -0.58 -5.19
C GLU A 289 18.38 -0.01 -6.13
N THR A 290 17.28 0.50 -5.59
CA THR A 290 16.19 1.05 -6.39
C THR A 290 16.43 2.50 -6.84
N ARG A 291 17.49 3.15 -6.36
CA ARG A 291 17.77 4.57 -6.63
C ARG A 291 17.86 4.89 -8.12
N ALA A 292 18.63 4.10 -8.87
CA ALA A 292 18.79 4.29 -10.32
C ALA A 292 17.46 4.15 -11.07
N HIS A 293 16.59 3.25 -10.60
CA HIS A 293 15.28 3.03 -11.19
C HIS A 293 14.28 4.14 -10.84
N ARG A 294 14.40 4.76 -9.66
CA ARG A 294 13.65 5.98 -9.30
C ARG A 294 14.06 7.18 -10.15
N GLU A 295 15.35 7.33 -10.44
CA GLU A 295 15.84 8.38 -11.36
C GLU A 295 15.29 8.19 -12.78
N ALA A 296 15.15 6.96 -13.25
CA ALA A 296 14.53 6.66 -14.54
C ALA A 296 13.05 7.04 -14.60
N TYR A 297 12.30 6.87 -13.51
CA TYR A 297 10.92 7.35 -13.39
C TYR A 297 10.84 8.88 -13.55
N GLU A 298 11.70 9.61 -12.83
CA GLU A 298 11.75 11.07 -12.91
C GLU A 298 12.14 11.56 -14.33
N GLN A 299 13.00 10.82 -15.01
CA GLN A 299 13.34 11.08 -16.40
C GLN A 299 12.13 10.87 -17.32
N ALA A 300 11.38 9.78 -17.15
CA ALA A 300 10.18 9.50 -17.91
C ALA A 300 9.12 10.60 -17.71
N LEU A 301 8.91 11.05 -16.47
CA LEU A 301 8.01 12.18 -16.19
C LEU A 301 8.45 13.47 -16.86
N ARG A 302 9.78 13.78 -16.86
CA ARG A 302 10.30 14.94 -17.57
C ARG A 302 9.98 14.89 -19.07
N LEU A 303 10.15 13.74 -19.72
CA LEU A 303 9.81 13.57 -21.13
C LEU A 303 8.31 13.77 -21.39
N LYS A 304 7.46 13.21 -20.51
CA LYS A 304 6.00 13.42 -20.59
C LYS A 304 5.60 14.88 -20.45
N ARG A 305 6.22 15.64 -19.54
CA ARG A 305 5.97 17.08 -19.36
C ARG A 305 6.39 17.91 -20.58
N GLN A 306 7.52 17.55 -21.20
CA GLN A 306 8.05 18.26 -22.37
C GLN A 306 7.28 17.98 -23.67
N ALA A 307 6.56 16.88 -23.73
CA ALA A 307 5.75 16.56 -24.89
C ALA A 307 4.61 17.59 -25.06
N PRO A 308 4.31 18.00 -26.29
CA PRO A 308 3.21 18.93 -26.53
C PRO A 308 1.92 18.34 -26.00
N VAL A 309 1.18 19.13 -25.23
CA VAL A 309 -0.18 18.78 -24.84
C VAL A 309 -1.02 18.91 -26.10
N PRO A 310 -1.73 17.85 -26.52
CA PRO A 310 -2.66 17.99 -27.63
C PRO A 310 -3.60 19.16 -27.32
N HIS A 311 -3.70 20.12 -28.21
CA HIS A 311 -4.67 21.19 -28.08
C HIS A 311 -6.05 20.57 -28.13
N GLN A 312 -6.66 20.34 -26.96
CA GLN A 312 -8.10 20.25 -26.88
C GLN A 312 -8.58 21.68 -27.17
N GLU A 313 -9.29 21.87 -28.29
CA GLU A 313 -9.97 23.13 -28.50
C GLU A 313 -10.83 23.42 -27.28
N PRO A 314 -10.68 24.57 -26.65
CA PRO A 314 -11.50 24.94 -25.50
C PRO A 314 -12.94 25.10 -26.01
N GLY A 315 -13.78 24.09 -25.80
CA GLY A 315 -15.19 24.21 -26.14
C GLY A 315 -15.89 22.98 -26.68
N THR A 316 -15.17 21.91 -27.05
CA THR A 316 -15.86 20.65 -27.40
C THR A 316 -15.66 19.65 -26.27
N PRO A 317 -16.64 19.48 -25.36
CA PRO A 317 -16.59 18.35 -24.44
C PRO A 317 -16.68 17.11 -25.32
N ALA A 318 -15.57 16.39 -25.47
CA ALA A 318 -15.57 15.11 -26.15
C ALA A 318 -16.67 14.23 -25.51
N GLY A 319 -17.72 13.92 -26.26
CA GLY A 319 -18.77 13.01 -25.83
C GLY A 319 -20.22 13.52 -25.77
N ARG A 320 -20.49 14.84 -25.94
CA ARG A 320 -21.84 15.29 -26.28
C ARG A 320 -21.77 16.14 -27.54
N SER A 321 -22.52 15.75 -28.55
CA SER A 321 -22.87 16.68 -29.63
C SER A 321 -23.79 17.78 -29.07
N SER A 322 -23.88 18.92 -29.76
CA SER A 322 -24.80 20.03 -29.45
C SER A 322 -26.28 19.59 -29.27
N ASP A 323 -26.63 18.39 -29.71
CA ASP A 323 -27.97 17.82 -29.72
C ASP A 323 -28.29 16.86 -28.55
N GLY A 324 -27.43 16.79 -27.50
CA GLY A 324 -27.68 15.90 -26.36
C GLY A 324 -27.39 14.42 -26.62
N GLN A 325 -26.74 14.08 -27.74
CA GLN A 325 -26.34 12.73 -28.06
C GLN A 325 -25.12 12.31 -27.22
N VAL A 326 -25.07 11.04 -26.86
CA VAL A 326 -23.97 10.40 -26.10
C VAL A 326 -23.37 9.30 -26.96
N LEU A 327 -22.05 9.13 -26.91
CA LEU A 327 -21.38 8.04 -27.59
C LEU A 327 -21.73 6.71 -26.90
N CYS A 328 -22.22 5.74 -27.66
CA CYS A 328 -22.45 4.39 -27.16
C CYS A 328 -21.09 3.75 -26.81
N PRO A 329 -20.89 3.21 -25.61
CA PRO A 329 -19.63 2.63 -25.22
C PRO A 329 -19.30 1.32 -25.96
N TYR A 330 -20.29 0.73 -26.65
CA TYR A 330 -20.13 -0.55 -27.34
C TYR A 330 -19.86 -0.38 -28.84
N CYS A 331 -20.78 0.26 -29.57
CA CYS A 331 -20.66 0.40 -31.02
C CYS A 331 -20.04 1.72 -31.47
N LEU A 332 -19.82 2.68 -30.57
CA LEU A 332 -19.30 4.04 -30.79
C LEU A 332 -20.17 4.93 -31.68
N GLU A 333 -21.40 4.53 -31.93
CA GLU A 333 -22.36 5.38 -32.61
C GLU A 333 -22.97 6.39 -31.63
N HIS A 334 -23.34 7.55 -32.13
CA HIS A 334 -24.03 8.56 -31.35
C HIS A 334 -25.48 8.14 -31.10
N ILE A 335 -25.86 8.12 -29.86
CA ILE A 335 -27.19 7.73 -29.40
C ILE A 335 -27.80 8.82 -28.53
N GLN A 336 -29.12 8.90 -28.54
CA GLN A 336 -29.89 9.73 -27.63
C GLN A 336 -30.95 8.87 -26.93
N LEU A 337 -31.54 9.40 -25.87
CA LEU A 337 -32.60 8.72 -25.18
C LEU A 337 -33.82 8.52 -26.12
N ASP A 338 -34.18 7.27 -26.36
CA ASP A 338 -35.37 6.87 -27.12
C ASP A 338 -36.32 6.11 -26.19
N LEU A 339 -37.43 6.76 -25.83
CA LEU A 339 -38.44 6.19 -24.92
C LEU A 339 -39.14 4.95 -25.51
N ALA A 340 -39.10 4.75 -26.83
CA ALA A 340 -39.66 3.57 -27.48
C ALA A 340 -38.79 2.34 -27.41
N GLN A 341 -37.54 2.50 -27.05
CA GLN A 341 -36.53 1.41 -26.98
C GLN A 341 -36.15 1.09 -25.53
N LEU A 342 -37.01 1.34 -24.56
CA LEU A 342 -36.73 1.08 -23.17
C LEU A 342 -37.12 -0.34 -22.76
N PHE A 343 -36.29 -0.91 -21.90
CA PHE A 343 -36.45 -2.26 -21.33
C PHE A 343 -36.15 -2.23 -19.84
N VAL A 344 -36.72 -3.16 -19.11
CA VAL A 344 -36.35 -3.51 -17.73
C VAL A 344 -35.85 -4.95 -17.69
N THR A 345 -34.93 -5.23 -16.82
CA THR A 345 -34.41 -6.59 -16.62
C THR A 345 -35.26 -7.28 -15.56
N ASP A 346 -35.81 -8.45 -15.88
CA ASP A 346 -36.54 -9.26 -14.90
C ASP A 346 -35.60 -10.09 -14.00
N SER A 347 -36.18 -10.82 -13.05
CA SER A 347 -35.44 -11.68 -12.12
C SER A 347 -34.63 -12.81 -12.79
N ARG A 348 -34.92 -13.12 -14.06
CA ARG A 348 -34.21 -14.11 -14.87
C ARG A 348 -33.21 -13.50 -15.85
N MET A 349 -32.88 -12.20 -15.67
CA MET A 349 -32.01 -11.43 -16.57
C MET A 349 -32.53 -11.30 -18.02
N GLN A 350 -33.84 -11.43 -18.22
CA GLN A 350 -34.45 -11.20 -19.53
C GLN A 350 -34.93 -9.75 -19.66
N TYR A 351 -34.66 -9.15 -20.81
CA TYR A 351 -35.10 -7.80 -21.13
C TYR A 351 -36.58 -7.81 -21.55
N LYS A 352 -37.40 -7.03 -20.84
CA LYS A 352 -38.82 -6.82 -21.15
C LYS A 352 -39.05 -5.39 -21.56
N PRO A 353 -39.80 -5.13 -22.66
CA PRO A 353 -40.15 -3.77 -23.10
C PRO A 353 -40.82 -2.98 -21.96
N LEU A 354 -40.43 -1.73 -21.81
CA LEU A 354 -40.98 -0.79 -20.84
C LEU A 354 -41.65 0.36 -21.57
N ASP A 355 -42.99 0.49 -21.40
CA ASP A 355 -43.73 1.64 -21.84
C ASP A 355 -43.90 2.66 -20.71
N VAL A 356 -43.11 3.74 -20.74
CA VAL A 356 -43.12 4.80 -19.74
C VAL A 356 -44.31 5.78 -19.96
N SER A 357 -44.99 5.75 -21.12
CA SER A 357 -46.14 6.61 -21.40
C SER A 357 -47.33 6.27 -20.52
N THR A 358 -47.44 5.03 -20.10
CA THR A 358 -48.49 4.52 -19.21
C THR A 358 -48.35 4.97 -17.76
N ILE A 359 -47.15 5.54 -17.38
CA ILE A 359 -46.86 5.96 -16.02
C ILE A 359 -47.22 7.45 -15.87
N GLY A 360 -48.37 7.75 -15.30
CA GLY A 360 -48.88 9.13 -15.16
C GLY A 360 -48.08 9.97 -14.15
N ASN A 361 -47.53 9.38 -13.10
CA ASN A 361 -46.78 10.07 -12.07
C ASN A 361 -45.33 10.32 -12.52
N ALA A 362 -44.91 11.59 -12.58
CA ALA A 362 -43.60 11.99 -13.04
C ALA A 362 -42.42 11.43 -12.17
N LEU A 363 -42.59 11.41 -10.84
CA LEU A 363 -41.58 10.88 -9.94
C LEU A 363 -41.41 9.35 -10.11
N ARG A 364 -42.56 8.65 -10.20
CA ARG A 364 -42.55 7.20 -10.45
C ARG A 364 -41.93 6.88 -11.82
N ARG A 365 -42.21 7.68 -12.84
CA ARG A 365 -41.60 7.54 -14.17
C ARG A 365 -40.11 7.71 -14.09
N GLN A 366 -39.61 8.74 -13.40
CA GLN A 366 -38.18 8.98 -13.20
C GLN A 366 -37.53 7.84 -12.45
N ASP A 367 -38.15 7.28 -11.42
CA ASP A 367 -37.66 6.18 -10.64
C ASP A 367 -37.53 4.89 -11.48
N VAL A 368 -38.57 4.55 -12.24
CA VAL A 368 -38.55 3.41 -13.16
C VAL A 368 -37.47 3.58 -14.25
N MET A 369 -37.30 4.81 -14.77
CA MET A 369 -36.28 5.11 -15.78
C MET A 369 -34.87 4.97 -15.23
N ARG A 370 -34.63 5.18 -13.95
CA ARG A 370 -33.30 4.95 -13.33
C ARG A 370 -32.87 3.48 -13.43
N GLY A 371 -33.80 2.55 -13.33
CA GLY A 371 -33.55 1.12 -13.43
C GLY A 371 -33.65 0.55 -14.84
N ALA A 372 -34.04 1.38 -15.82
CA ALA A 372 -34.25 0.94 -17.18
C ALA A 372 -32.94 0.95 -18.00
N VAL A 373 -32.94 0.14 -19.06
CA VAL A 373 -31.91 0.12 -20.10
C VAL A 373 -32.55 0.44 -21.46
N GLN A 374 -31.82 1.07 -22.32
CA GLN A 374 -32.22 1.30 -23.71
C GLN A 374 -31.50 0.33 -24.64
N LYS A 375 -32.25 -0.32 -25.53
CA LYS A 375 -31.66 -1.08 -26.61
C LYS A 375 -31.01 -0.11 -27.61
N CYS A 376 -29.73 -0.32 -27.91
CA CYS A 376 -29.06 0.44 -28.95
C CYS A 376 -29.49 -0.06 -30.33
N THR A 377 -29.87 0.86 -31.19
CA THR A 377 -30.28 0.58 -32.58
C THR A 377 -29.43 1.35 -33.61
N ALA A 378 -28.35 1.98 -33.14
CA ALA A 378 -27.54 2.87 -33.97
C ALA A 378 -26.69 2.11 -34.98
N ASP A 379 -26.17 0.94 -34.64
CA ASP A 379 -25.45 0.05 -35.56
C ASP A 379 -26.18 -1.32 -35.64
N ARG A 380 -26.71 -1.66 -36.80
CA ARG A 380 -27.45 -2.90 -37.01
C ARG A 380 -26.54 -4.12 -37.21
N ASP A 381 -25.30 -3.86 -37.56
CA ASP A 381 -24.29 -4.91 -37.83
C ASP A 381 -23.51 -5.24 -36.51
N PHE A 382 -23.70 -4.43 -35.46
CA PHE A 382 -23.13 -4.68 -34.17
C PHE A 382 -24.04 -5.58 -33.34
N PRO A 383 -23.48 -6.50 -32.49
CA PRO A 383 -24.27 -7.35 -31.61
C PRO A 383 -25.25 -6.58 -30.75
N GLU A 384 -26.43 -7.20 -30.50
CA GLU A 384 -27.46 -6.59 -29.66
C GLU A 384 -26.93 -6.23 -28.27
N HIS A 385 -27.09 -4.96 -27.87
CA HIS A 385 -26.61 -4.47 -26.58
C HIS A 385 -27.55 -3.42 -25.99
N PHE A 386 -27.45 -3.29 -24.66
CA PHE A 386 -28.31 -2.44 -23.86
C PHE A 386 -27.50 -1.47 -23.03
N ILE A 387 -27.97 -0.22 -22.94
CA ILE A 387 -27.28 0.88 -22.26
C ILE A 387 -28.15 1.37 -21.12
N PRO A 388 -27.62 1.51 -19.90
CA PRO A 388 -28.37 2.06 -18.78
C PRO A 388 -28.90 3.48 -19.09
N VAL A 389 -30.17 3.75 -18.83
CA VAL A 389 -30.77 5.07 -19.09
C VAL A 389 -30.04 6.20 -18.38
N PRO A 390 -29.55 6.05 -17.12
CA PRO A 390 -28.76 7.10 -16.49
C PRO A 390 -27.45 7.41 -17.22
N TYR A 391 -26.88 6.46 -17.95
CA TYR A 391 -25.72 6.73 -18.83
C TYR A 391 -26.06 7.77 -19.90
N LEU A 392 -27.32 7.82 -20.36
CA LEU A 392 -27.79 8.73 -21.40
C LEU A 392 -28.27 10.08 -20.85
N THR A 393 -28.64 10.14 -19.56
CA THR A 393 -29.37 11.28 -18.96
C THR A 393 -28.57 12.16 -18.00
N TYR A 394 -27.55 11.60 -17.33
CA TYR A 394 -26.74 12.32 -16.34
C TYR A 394 -25.35 12.67 -16.86
N GLY A 395 -25.23 13.80 -17.58
CA GLY A 395 -23.94 14.32 -18.01
C GLY A 395 -23.13 13.39 -18.92
N ARG A 396 -21.85 13.69 -19.09
CA ARG A 396 -20.91 12.83 -19.84
C ARG A 396 -20.51 11.63 -18.99
N PRO A 397 -20.79 10.41 -19.38
CA PRO A 397 -20.35 9.22 -18.66
C PRO A 397 -18.82 9.12 -18.58
N LEU A 398 -18.34 8.43 -17.56
CA LEU A 398 -16.97 7.98 -17.43
C LEU A 398 -16.95 6.45 -17.55
N THR A 399 -16.30 5.95 -18.59
CA THR A 399 -16.15 4.51 -18.82
C THR A 399 -14.78 4.06 -18.34
N VAL A 400 -14.76 3.10 -17.38
CA VAL A 400 -13.55 2.55 -16.78
C VAL A 400 -13.45 1.07 -17.11
N ALA A 401 -12.36 0.65 -17.74
CA ALA A 401 -12.16 -0.76 -18.08
C ALA A 401 -10.92 -1.35 -17.40
N MET A 402 -11.08 -2.57 -16.86
CA MET A 402 -9.99 -3.36 -16.27
C MET A 402 -9.29 -4.17 -17.36
N VAL A 403 -7.96 -4.10 -17.42
CA VAL A 403 -7.13 -4.77 -18.43
C VAL A 403 -6.11 -5.69 -17.78
N GLY A 404 -5.93 -6.88 -18.32
CA GLY A 404 -4.95 -7.88 -17.87
C GLY A 404 -5.37 -9.28 -18.29
N GLN A 405 -4.45 -10.22 -18.25
CA GLN A 405 -4.72 -11.63 -18.57
C GLN A 405 -5.77 -12.24 -17.63
N SER A 406 -6.28 -13.42 -17.99
CA SER A 406 -7.14 -14.21 -17.12
C SER A 406 -6.44 -14.51 -15.80
N SER A 407 -7.18 -14.61 -14.70
CA SER A 407 -6.70 -14.95 -13.37
C SER A 407 -5.75 -13.93 -12.69
N THR A 408 -5.51 -12.74 -13.26
CA THR A 408 -4.70 -11.68 -12.63
C THR A 408 -5.39 -10.99 -11.43
N GLY A 409 -6.64 -11.35 -11.13
CA GLY A 409 -7.39 -10.79 -10.00
C GLY A 409 -8.25 -9.57 -10.32
N LYS A 410 -8.43 -9.22 -11.59
CA LYS A 410 -9.27 -8.07 -12.05
C LYS A 410 -10.65 -8.05 -11.41
N SER A 411 -11.39 -9.15 -11.55
CA SER A 411 -12.78 -9.24 -11.07
C SER A 411 -12.87 -9.14 -9.55
N HIS A 412 -11.88 -9.67 -8.79
CA HIS A 412 -11.81 -9.50 -7.34
C HIS A 412 -11.51 -8.05 -6.97
N LEU A 413 -10.55 -7.42 -7.66
CA LEU A 413 -10.20 -6.02 -7.42
C LEU A 413 -11.38 -5.09 -7.70
N LEU A 414 -12.06 -5.27 -8.83
CA LEU A 414 -13.23 -4.49 -9.18
C LEU A 414 -14.39 -4.69 -8.20
N THR A 415 -14.65 -5.94 -7.79
CA THR A 415 -15.69 -6.26 -6.81
C THR A 415 -15.42 -5.56 -5.48
N GLN A 416 -14.19 -5.58 -4.97
CA GLN A 416 -13.83 -4.91 -3.73
C GLN A 416 -13.82 -3.38 -3.87
N MET A 417 -13.41 -2.86 -5.02
CA MET A 417 -13.50 -1.43 -5.32
C MET A 417 -14.94 -0.92 -5.23
N ILE A 418 -15.88 -1.61 -5.88
CA ILE A 418 -17.30 -1.28 -5.81
C ILE A 418 -17.84 -1.46 -4.38
N ALA A 419 -17.42 -2.51 -3.68
CA ALA A 419 -17.81 -2.75 -2.29
C ALA A 419 -17.36 -1.61 -1.36
N GLU A 420 -16.14 -1.12 -1.48
CA GLU A 420 -15.65 0.02 -0.69
C GLU A 420 -16.34 1.34 -1.06
N ILE A 421 -16.68 1.54 -2.33
CA ILE A 421 -17.51 2.69 -2.72
C ILE A 421 -18.84 2.65 -1.96
N THR A 422 -19.50 1.49 -1.94
CA THR A 422 -20.82 1.32 -1.30
C THR A 422 -20.77 1.41 0.22
N ASP A 423 -19.61 1.16 0.82
CA ASP A 423 -19.36 1.34 2.26
C ASP A 423 -18.99 2.79 2.64
N GLY A 424 -19.06 3.74 1.70
CA GLY A 424 -18.76 5.15 1.96
C GLY A 424 -17.30 5.54 1.77
N GLY A 425 -16.47 4.69 1.16
CA GLY A 425 -15.04 4.95 0.94
C GLY A 425 -14.73 6.18 0.09
N LEU A 426 -15.70 6.73 -0.63
CA LEU A 426 -15.55 7.97 -1.40
C LEU A 426 -15.88 9.24 -0.59
N GLU A 427 -16.57 9.13 0.55
CA GLU A 427 -16.99 10.29 1.36
C GLU A 427 -15.84 11.19 1.84
N PRO A 428 -14.68 10.65 2.26
CA PRO A 428 -13.53 11.46 2.66
C PRO A 428 -13.00 12.38 1.55
N PHE A 429 -13.30 12.05 0.28
CA PHE A 429 -12.88 12.81 -0.89
C PHE A 429 -13.98 13.78 -1.40
N GLY A 430 -15.04 13.98 -0.63
CA GLY A 430 -16.16 14.85 -1.00
C GLY A 430 -17.08 14.27 -2.06
N LEU A 431 -16.96 12.98 -2.37
CA LEU A 431 -17.77 12.29 -3.36
C LEU A 431 -18.92 11.53 -2.71
N LYS A 432 -20.09 11.51 -3.38
CA LYS A 432 -21.26 10.70 -3.00
C LYS A 432 -21.60 9.77 -4.14
N TRP A 433 -22.14 8.61 -3.81
CA TRP A 433 -22.55 7.63 -4.80
C TRP A 433 -24.02 7.25 -4.70
N GLN A 434 -24.60 6.81 -5.80
CA GLN A 434 -25.92 6.18 -5.89
C GLN A 434 -25.85 5.07 -6.94
N SER A 435 -26.61 3.99 -6.75
CA SER A 435 -26.71 2.97 -7.79
C SER A 435 -27.54 3.48 -8.96
N VAL A 436 -27.14 3.13 -10.16
CA VAL A 436 -27.93 3.38 -11.37
C VAL A 436 -29.16 2.48 -11.40
N ASN A 437 -28.99 1.21 -11.06
CA ASN A 437 -30.07 0.22 -10.97
C ASN A 437 -29.99 -0.49 -9.60
N PRO A 438 -30.89 -0.15 -8.64
CA PRO A 438 -30.86 -0.74 -7.31
C PRO A 438 -31.02 -2.26 -7.28
N GLU A 439 -31.82 -2.85 -8.18
CA GLU A 439 -32.02 -4.29 -8.23
C GLU A 439 -30.78 -5.03 -8.73
N GLN A 440 -30.15 -4.51 -9.78
CA GLN A 440 -28.89 -5.04 -10.31
C GLN A 440 -27.78 -4.91 -9.28
N HIS A 441 -27.70 -3.75 -8.60
CA HIS A 441 -26.74 -3.51 -7.54
C HIS A 441 -26.93 -4.48 -6.37
N ALA A 442 -28.17 -4.66 -5.89
CA ALA A 442 -28.47 -5.61 -4.82
C ALA A 442 -28.09 -7.05 -5.20
N ARG A 443 -28.28 -7.41 -6.47
CA ARG A 443 -27.84 -8.71 -7.01
C ARG A 443 -26.32 -8.83 -7.02
N PHE A 444 -25.61 -7.81 -7.52
CA PHE A 444 -24.16 -7.76 -7.54
C PHE A 444 -23.57 -7.91 -6.11
N VAL A 445 -24.14 -7.20 -5.14
CA VAL A 445 -23.75 -7.31 -3.73
C VAL A 445 -23.95 -8.74 -3.21
N ARG A 446 -25.11 -9.35 -3.46
CA ARG A 446 -25.43 -10.71 -2.99
C ARG A 446 -24.57 -11.79 -3.64
N GLU A 447 -24.32 -11.66 -4.96
CA GLU A 447 -23.67 -12.73 -5.73
C GLU A 447 -22.13 -12.60 -5.77
N ARG A 448 -21.57 -11.39 -5.51
CA ARG A 448 -20.16 -11.13 -5.59
C ARG A 448 -19.56 -10.57 -4.31
N VAL A 449 -20.09 -9.47 -3.81
CA VAL A 449 -19.50 -8.79 -2.65
C VAL A 449 -19.60 -9.65 -1.38
N GLN A 450 -20.81 -10.13 -1.06
CA GLN A 450 -21.01 -10.93 0.15
C GLN A 450 -20.23 -12.25 0.16
N PRO A 451 -20.21 -13.06 -0.91
CA PRO A 451 -19.39 -14.27 -0.94
C PRO A 451 -17.90 -13.96 -0.74
N LEU A 452 -17.38 -12.93 -1.39
CA LEU A 452 -15.97 -12.54 -1.27
C LEU A 452 -15.64 -12.07 0.16
N ARG A 453 -16.49 -11.24 0.76
CA ARG A 453 -16.34 -10.83 2.17
C ARG A 453 -16.37 -11.98 3.15
N ASN A 454 -17.17 -13.02 2.85
CA ASN A 454 -17.22 -14.26 3.62
C ASN A 454 -16.05 -15.21 3.30
N GLY A 455 -15.04 -14.72 2.61
CA GLY A 455 -13.84 -15.47 2.27
C GLY A 455 -14.01 -16.51 1.17
N LYS A 456 -15.10 -16.47 0.39
CA LYS A 456 -15.26 -17.38 -0.76
C LYS A 456 -14.57 -16.78 -1.98
N VAL A 457 -13.79 -17.59 -2.69
CA VAL A 457 -13.23 -17.19 -4.00
C VAL A 457 -14.36 -17.00 -4.99
N LEU A 458 -14.32 -15.93 -5.78
CA LEU A 458 -15.28 -15.72 -6.84
C LEU A 458 -15.00 -16.71 -7.98
N ASP A 459 -16.04 -17.42 -8.40
CA ASP A 459 -15.96 -18.29 -9.56
C ASP A 459 -15.52 -17.51 -10.81
N HIS A 460 -14.78 -18.14 -11.68
CA HIS A 460 -14.48 -17.58 -13.00
C HIS A 460 -15.80 -17.25 -13.68
N THR A 461 -16.02 -16.00 -13.94
CA THR A 461 -17.22 -15.54 -14.61
C THR A 461 -17.15 -15.98 -16.06
N GLY A 462 -17.85 -17.07 -16.36
CA GLY A 462 -18.12 -17.43 -17.74
C GLY A 462 -18.72 -16.24 -18.48
N ALA A 463 -18.33 -16.04 -19.71
CA ALA A 463 -18.78 -14.97 -20.57
C ALA A 463 -20.32 -14.93 -20.61
N LEU A 464 -20.91 -13.96 -19.92
CA LEU A 464 -22.31 -13.58 -20.04
C LEU A 464 -22.32 -12.14 -20.55
N GLY A 465 -22.48 -11.96 -21.82
CA GLY A 465 -22.54 -10.65 -22.47
C GLY A 465 -21.91 -10.69 -23.83
N LEU A 466 -22.27 -9.78 -24.69
CA LEU A 466 -21.77 -9.50 -26.04
C LEU A 466 -20.50 -10.28 -26.42
N ASP A 467 -20.64 -11.38 -27.12
CA ASP A 467 -19.58 -12.21 -27.72
C ASP A 467 -18.24 -12.35 -26.95
N GLY A 468 -18.26 -12.22 -25.61
CA GLY A 468 -17.17 -12.60 -24.73
C GLY A 468 -16.08 -11.57 -24.44
N PHE A 469 -15.96 -10.44 -25.14
CA PHE A 469 -14.75 -9.58 -25.04
C PHE A 469 -14.80 -8.46 -23.99
N ALA A 470 -15.99 -7.92 -23.70
CA ALA A 470 -16.19 -6.88 -22.67
C ALA A 470 -17.45 -7.15 -21.87
N ARG A 471 -17.29 -7.21 -20.57
CA ARG A 471 -18.43 -7.40 -19.67
C ARG A 471 -18.72 -6.10 -18.92
N PHE A 472 -19.93 -5.60 -19.08
CA PHE A 472 -20.46 -4.59 -18.16
C PHE A 472 -20.65 -5.21 -16.76
N VAL A 473 -20.07 -4.59 -15.74
CA VAL A 473 -20.12 -5.10 -14.37
C VAL A 473 -21.12 -4.33 -13.54
N GLU A 474 -20.98 -3.01 -13.50
CA GLU A 474 -21.80 -2.13 -12.68
C GLU A 474 -21.73 -0.69 -13.19
N SER A 475 -22.74 0.12 -12.88
CA SER A 475 -22.70 1.57 -13.09
C SER A 475 -23.22 2.31 -11.86
N LEU A 476 -22.48 3.33 -11.46
CA LEU A 476 -22.78 4.17 -10.30
C LEU A 476 -22.90 5.63 -10.73
N LEU A 477 -23.82 6.36 -10.14
CA LEU A 477 -23.86 7.80 -10.21
C LEU A 477 -22.94 8.35 -9.12
N ILE A 478 -21.91 9.06 -9.51
CA ILE A 478 -21.01 9.73 -8.57
C ILE A 478 -21.26 11.21 -8.63
N THR A 479 -21.55 11.80 -7.47
CA THR A 479 -21.76 13.23 -7.29
C THR A 479 -20.50 13.83 -6.67
N ASP A 480 -19.93 14.84 -7.33
CA ASP A 480 -18.76 15.56 -6.84
C ASP A 480 -19.09 16.60 -5.75
N ALA A 481 -18.05 17.28 -5.24
CA ALA A 481 -18.19 18.30 -4.22
C ALA A 481 -19.04 19.51 -4.66
N HIS A 482 -19.19 19.74 -5.96
CA HIS A 482 -20.00 20.81 -6.55
C HIS A 482 -21.45 20.40 -6.84
N GLY A 483 -21.80 19.14 -6.53
CA GLY A 483 -23.12 18.58 -6.80
C GLY A 483 -23.33 18.13 -8.24
N GLN A 484 -22.28 18.07 -9.07
CA GLN A 484 -22.38 17.54 -10.42
C GLN A 484 -22.44 16.02 -10.35
N VAL A 485 -23.43 15.44 -11.01
CA VAL A 485 -23.64 13.99 -11.08
C VAL A 485 -23.08 13.47 -12.39
N ARG A 486 -22.25 12.45 -12.30
CA ARG A 486 -21.68 11.78 -13.48
C ARG A 486 -21.82 10.26 -13.37
N PRO A 487 -22.32 9.58 -14.40
CA PRO A 487 -22.31 8.11 -14.43
C PRO A 487 -20.88 7.60 -14.58
N VAL A 488 -20.53 6.61 -13.78
CA VAL A 488 -19.27 5.85 -13.92
C VAL A 488 -19.63 4.41 -14.18
N ALA A 489 -19.24 3.92 -15.34
CA ALA A 489 -19.52 2.55 -15.80
C ALA A 489 -18.25 1.72 -15.79
N PHE A 490 -18.32 0.54 -15.17
CA PHE A 490 -17.20 -0.39 -15.00
C PHE A 490 -17.33 -1.58 -15.93
N PHE A 491 -16.22 -1.90 -16.60
CA PHE A 491 -16.11 -3.01 -17.53
C PHE A 491 -14.95 -3.93 -17.14
N ASP A 492 -15.16 -5.24 -17.27
CA ASP A 492 -14.11 -6.25 -17.12
C ASP A 492 -13.78 -6.81 -18.51
N LEU A 493 -12.55 -6.62 -18.98
CA LEU A 493 -12.11 -7.06 -20.30
C LEU A 493 -11.44 -8.43 -20.20
N GLY A 494 -11.92 -9.40 -20.95
CA GLY A 494 -11.28 -10.69 -21.14
C GLY A 494 -10.02 -10.54 -21.99
N GLY A 495 -8.83 -10.79 -21.42
CA GLY A 495 -7.56 -10.60 -22.13
C GLY A 495 -7.42 -11.43 -23.42
N GLU A 496 -8.01 -12.62 -23.45
CA GLU A 496 -7.94 -13.55 -24.60
C GLU A 496 -8.90 -13.17 -25.72
N ASP A 497 -9.99 -12.49 -25.40
CA ASP A 497 -11.07 -12.16 -26.35
C ASP A 497 -10.82 -10.83 -27.07
N LEU A 498 -9.94 -9.97 -26.56
CA LEU A 498 -9.54 -8.70 -27.21
C LEU A 498 -8.86 -8.89 -28.57
N VAL A 499 -8.38 -10.09 -28.86
CA VAL A 499 -7.61 -10.37 -30.08
C VAL A 499 -8.52 -10.65 -31.29
N ARG A 500 -9.81 -10.94 -31.08
CA ARG A 500 -10.62 -11.70 -32.03
C ARG A 500 -11.67 -10.92 -32.84
N THR A 501 -12.07 -9.71 -32.43
CA THR A 501 -13.18 -9.04 -33.14
C THR A 501 -13.00 -7.54 -33.37
N ASP A 502 -13.54 -7.02 -34.46
CA ASP A 502 -13.64 -5.58 -34.75
C ASP A 502 -14.50 -4.84 -33.74
N ALA A 503 -15.43 -5.53 -33.09
CA ALA A 503 -16.26 -5.01 -32.00
C ALA A 503 -15.44 -4.66 -30.75
N ALA A 504 -14.44 -5.48 -30.40
CA ALA A 504 -13.52 -5.18 -29.29
C ALA A 504 -12.69 -3.91 -29.56
N LEU A 505 -12.34 -3.68 -30.81
CA LEU A 505 -11.62 -2.47 -31.25
C LEU A 505 -12.47 -1.22 -31.04
N ARG A 506 -13.72 -1.24 -31.49
CA ARG A 506 -14.62 -0.10 -31.35
C ARG A 506 -14.88 0.21 -29.87
N PHE A 507 -15.08 -0.83 -29.07
CA PHE A 507 -15.27 -0.67 -27.63
C PHE A 507 -14.08 0.06 -26.96
N LEU A 508 -12.83 -0.32 -27.30
CA LEU A 508 -11.64 0.33 -26.75
C LEU A 508 -11.55 1.81 -27.10
N LEU A 509 -12.02 2.22 -28.29
CA LEU A 509 -12.04 3.63 -28.69
C LEU A 509 -13.03 4.47 -27.87
N GLY A 510 -14.06 3.85 -27.28
CA GLY A 510 -15.06 4.51 -26.43
C GLY A 510 -14.70 4.56 -24.94
N ILE A 511 -13.57 4.01 -24.53
CA ILE A 511 -13.15 3.98 -23.12
C ILE A 511 -12.44 5.28 -22.73
N ASP A 512 -12.86 5.89 -21.60
CA ASP A 512 -12.25 7.09 -21.07
C ASP A 512 -11.05 6.80 -20.17
N ALA A 513 -11.08 5.66 -19.46
CA ALA A 513 -10.05 5.32 -18.48
C ALA A 513 -9.76 3.81 -18.40
N LEU A 514 -8.50 3.46 -18.17
CA LEU A 514 -8.01 2.09 -18.12
C LEU A 514 -7.34 1.79 -16.78
N ILE A 515 -7.63 0.60 -16.22
CA ILE A 515 -6.91 0.06 -15.08
C ILE A 515 -6.16 -1.20 -15.53
N PHE A 516 -4.85 -1.09 -15.65
CA PHE A 516 -3.98 -2.22 -15.99
C PHE A 516 -3.58 -2.97 -14.73
N VAL A 517 -3.94 -4.25 -14.63
CA VAL A 517 -3.66 -5.07 -13.45
C VAL A 517 -2.45 -5.97 -13.70
N VAL A 518 -1.38 -5.70 -12.97
CA VAL A 518 -0.14 -6.49 -12.99
C VAL A 518 -0.21 -7.57 -11.92
N ASP A 519 -0.10 -8.83 -12.31
CA ASP A 519 0.04 -9.95 -11.37
C ASP A 519 1.52 -10.12 -11.00
N PRO A 520 1.92 -9.96 -9.74
CA PRO A 520 3.30 -10.11 -9.31
C PRO A 520 3.86 -11.51 -9.55
N ALA A 521 3.04 -12.56 -9.52
CA ALA A 521 3.51 -13.92 -9.79
C ALA A 521 3.93 -14.11 -11.25
N LEU A 522 3.29 -13.39 -12.17
CA LEU A 522 3.67 -13.38 -13.59
C LEU A 522 4.81 -12.41 -13.90
N ALA A 523 4.82 -11.26 -13.23
CA ALA A 523 5.74 -10.18 -13.58
C ALA A 523 7.10 -10.27 -12.90
N LEU A 524 7.18 -10.75 -11.64
CA LEU A 524 8.37 -10.60 -10.81
C LEU A 524 9.04 -11.95 -10.55
N PRO A 525 10.30 -12.16 -10.96
CA PRO A 525 11.05 -13.40 -10.71
C PRO A 525 11.61 -13.48 -9.27
N LEU A 526 10.77 -13.18 -8.30
CA LEU A 526 11.16 -13.19 -6.89
C LEU A 526 10.94 -14.59 -6.29
N PRO A 527 11.91 -15.16 -5.57
CA PRO A 527 11.83 -16.54 -5.05
C PRO A 527 10.64 -16.80 -4.14
N HIS A 528 10.20 -15.79 -3.38
CA HIS A 528 9.04 -15.94 -2.49
C HIS A 528 7.69 -16.06 -3.23
N LEU A 529 7.67 -15.83 -4.54
CA LEU A 529 6.52 -16.05 -5.41
C LEU A 529 6.50 -17.45 -6.05
N ASP A 530 7.58 -18.23 -5.92
CA ASP A 530 7.68 -19.56 -6.54
C ASP A 530 6.56 -20.48 -6.09
N HIS A 531 6.24 -20.50 -4.80
CA HIS A 531 5.14 -21.32 -4.29
C HIS A 531 3.77 -20.92 -4.88
N ALA A 532 3.51 -19.62 -5.03
CA ALA A 532 2.28 -19.15 -5.67
C ALA A 532 2.25 -19.55 -7.16
N ARG A 533 3.38 -19.48 -7.85
CA ARG A 533 3.52 -19.92 -9.25
C ARG A 533 3.28 -21.40 -9.42
N GLU A 534 3.93 -22.23 -8.61
CA GLU A 534 3.72 -23.68 -8.61
C GLU A 534 2.26 -24.05 -8.37
N ARG A 535 1.63 -23.42 -7.40
CA ARG A 535 0.23 -23.65 -7.04
C ARG A 535 -0.74 -23.28 -8.16
N TRP A 536 -0.48 -22.18 -8.88
CA TRP A 536 -1.35 -21.70 -9.96
C TRP A 536 -0.95 -22.22 -11.32
N GLY A 537 0.14 -22.98 -11.44
CA GLY A 537 0.65 -23.52 -12.71
C GLY A 537 1.05 -22.41 -13.68
N VAL A 538 1.64 -21.32 -13.17
CA VAL A 538 2.07 -20.16 -13.98
C VAL A 538 3.57 -19.97 -13.88
N GLU A 539 4.16 -19.37 -14.91
CA GLU A 539 5.58 -19.03 -14.99
C GLU A 539 5.78 -17.53 -15.11
N VAL A 540 7.00 -17.07 -14.82
CA VAL A 540 7.38 -15.66 -15.01
C VAL A 540 7.34 -15.34 -16.50
N ASN A 541 6.59 -14.31 -16.85
CA ASN A 541 6.50 -13.79 -18.20
C ASN A 541 7.32 -12.50 -18.37
N ARG A 542 8.42 -12.54 -19.10
CA ARG A 542 9.27 -11.37 -19.35
C ARG A 542 8.80 -10.53 -20.53
N ASP A 543 7.92 -11.06 -21.36
CA ASP A 543 7.39 -10.37 -22.54
C ASP A 543 6.23 -9.42 -22.20
N GLY A 544 5.84 -9.36 -20.91
CA GLY A 544 4.74 -8.55 -20.43
C GLY A 544 3.37 -9.19 -20.64
N ASP A 545 2.33 -8.48 -20.21
CA ASP A 545 0.95 -8.95 -20.40
C ASP A 545 0.51 -8.71 -21.83
N LEU A 546 0.10 -9.77 -22.52
CA LEU A 546 -0.37 -9.70 -23.92
C LEU A 546 -1.58 -8.77 -24.08
N ALA A 547 -2.47 -8.73 -23.07
CA ALA A 547 -3.63 -7.85 -23.09
C ALA A 547 -3.21 -6.36 -23.07
N PHE A 548 -2.11 -6.01 -22.38
CA PHE A 548 -1.59 -4.64 -22.38
C PHE A 548 -1.17 -4.23 -23.79
N GLY A 549 -0.36 -5.07 -24.45
CA GLY A 549 0.07 -4.83 -25.83
C GLY A 549 -1.10 -4.66 -26.77
N THR A 550 -2.05 -5.58 -26.70
CA THR A 550 -3.24 -5.58 -27.56
C THR A 550 -4.06 -4.30 -27.42
N VAL A 551 -4.29 -3.82 -26.17
CA VAL A 551 -5.02 -2.57 -25.93
C VAL A 551 -4.23 -1.37 -26.42
N LEU A 552 -2.95 -1.25 -26.06
CA LEU A 552 -2.12 -0.08 -26.40
C LEU A 552 -1.88 0.08 -27.91
N ASP A 553 -1.74 -1.03 -28.64
CA ASP A 553 -1.47 -0.99 -30.08
C ASP A 553 -2.73 -0.60 -30.89
N ARG A 554 -3.91 -0.65 -30.27
CA ARG A 554 -5.21 -0.37 -30.91
C ARG A 554 -5.79 1.01 -30.56
N LEU A 555 -5.31 1.63 -29.49
CA LEU A 555 -5.74 2.97 -29.10
C LEU A 555 -5.13 4.03 -30.03
N PRO A 556 -5.90 5.07 -30.39
CA PRO A 556 -5.39 6.15 -31.24
C PRO A 556 -4.29 6.94 -30.51
N LYS A 557 -3.21 7.21 -31.23
CA LYS A 557 -2.13 8.07 -30.74
C LYS A 557 -2.39 9.51 -31.16
N ASN A 558 -2.35 10.40 -30.18
CA ASN A 558 -2.36 11.83 -30.42
C ASN A 558 -1.00 12.40 -30.02
N GLY A 559 -0.06 12.49 -30.98
CA GLY A 559 1.34 12.80 -30.69
C GLY A 559 2.13 11.58 -30.20
N PRO A 560 3.12 11.78 -29.30
CA PRO A 560 3.98 10.70 -28.79
C PRO A 560 3.28 9.77 -27.78
N TYR A 561 2.16 10.18 -27.21
CA TYR A 561 1.43 9.45 -26.17
C TYR A 561 -0.03 9.19 -26.55
N LEU A 562 -0.62 8.17 -25.95
CA LEU A 562 -2.05 7.89 -26.02
C LEU A 562 -2.83 8.90 -25.15
N ASP A 563 -3.96 9.37 -25.68
CA ASP A 563 -4.85 10.33 -25.00
C ASP A 563 -5.97 9.61 -24.25
N VAL A 564 -5.56 8.82 -23.27
CA VAL A 564 -6.45 8.12 -22.34
C VAL A 564 -5.86 8.27 -20.93
N ALA A 565 -6.71 8.31 -19.91
CA ALA A 565 -6.23 8.24 -18.53
C ALA A 565 -6.01 6.79 -18.11
N ALA A 566 -4.97 6.51 -17.34
CA ALA A 566 -4.73 5.15 -16.88
C ALA A 566 -4.22 5.10 -15.44
N ALA A 567 -4.51 3.97 -14.79
CA ALA A 567 -3.87 3.53 -13.57
C ALA A 567 -3.29 2.12 -13.78
N MET A 568 -2.03 1.93 -13.46
CA MET A 568 -1.44 0.60 -13.37
C MET A 568 -1.51 0.14 -11.92
N VAL A 569 -1.94 -1.07 -11.69
CA VAL A 569 -2.11 -1.63 -10.35
C VAL A 569 -1.26 -2.88 -10.21
N LEU A 570 -0.29 -2.86 -9.32
CA LEU A 570 0.34 -4.06 -8.82
C LEU A 570 -0.67 -4.77 -7.91
N GLY A 571 -1.43 -5.68 -8.52
CA GLY A 571 -2.49 -6.47 -7.88
C GLY A 571 -1.92 -7.59 -7.03
N LYS A 572 -2.78 -8.34 -6.29
CA LYS A 572 -2.34 -9.42 -5.39
C LYS A 572 -1.13 -9.02 -4.54
N ALA A 573 -1.07 -7.76 -4.13
CA ALA A 573 0.09 -7.19 -3.46
C ALA A 573 0.34 -7.78 -2.06
N ASP A 574 -0.62 -8.51 -1.51
CA ASP A 574 -0.45 -9.36 -0.33
C ASP A 574 0.66 -10.40 -0.49
N LEU A 575 0.91 -10.88 -1.72
CA LEU A 575 2.06 -11.75 -2.03
C LEU A 575 3.41 -11.04 -1.80
N LEU A 576 3.41 -9.72 -1.86
CA LEU A 576 4.59 -8.85 -1.71
C LEU A 576 4.56 -8.06 -0.40
N ARG A 577 3.70 -8.42 0.55
CA ARG A 577 3.43 -7.62 1.77
C ARG A 577 4.67 -7.33 2.62
N PHE A 578 5.74 -8.11 2.45
CA PHE A 578 7.02 -7.90 3.12
C PHE A 578 8.15 -7.46 2.18
N GLN A 579 7.86 -7.29 0.90
CA GLN A 579 8.84 -6.86 -0.10
C GLN A 579 8.88 -5.33 -0.19
N PRO A 580 10.04 -4.69 0.04
CA PRO A 580 10.19 -3.26 -0.29
C PRO A 580 10.03 -3.02 -1.80
N PRO A 581 9.39 -1.93 -2.21
CA PRO A 581 8.73 -0.90 -1.39
C PRO A 581 7.25 -1.18 -1.11
N VAL A 582 6.71 -2.34 -1.51
CA VAL A 582 5.28 -2.69 -1.41
C VAL A 582 4.80 -2.71 0.05
N ASP A 583 5.62 -3.26 0.96
CA ASP A 583 5.37 -3.30 2.41
C ASP A 583 5.05 -1.90 2.99
N ARG A 584 5.78 -0.89 2.52
CA ARG A 584 5.59 0.51 2.89
C ARG A 584 4.20 1.04 2.50
N TRP A 585 3.68 0.62 1.35
CA TRP A 585 2.40 1.08 0.83
C TRP A 585 1.22 0.31 1.42
N LEU A 586 1.29 -1.01 1.47
CA LEU A 586 0.24 -1.85 2.07
C LEU A 586 0.03 -1.60 3.56
N GLY A 587 1.06 -1.24 4.30
CA GLY A 587 0.99 -0.91 5.73
C GLY A 587 0.44 0.49 6.04
N ARG A 588 0.06 1.29 5.03
CA ARG A 588 -0.49 2.63 5.25
C ARG A 588 -1.98 2.56 5.59
N ALA A 589 -2.41 3.44 6.48
CA ALA A 589 -3.83 3.68 6.70
C ALA A 589 -4.51 4.18 5.41
N PRO A 590 -5.80 3.89 5.21
CA PRO A 590 -6.56 4.42 4.09
C PRO A 590 -6.39 5.94 3.96
N ALA A 591 -6.29 6.43 2.73
CA ALA A 591 -6.18 7.86 2.49
C ALA A 591 -7.53 8.55 2.82
N THR A 592 -7.45 9.74 3.42
CA THR A 592 -8.62 10.61 3.68
C THR A 592 -8.62 11.85 2.79
N SER A 593 -7.57 12.04 2.00
CA SER A 593 -7.43 13.07 0.99
C SER A 593 -6.50 12.58 -0.11
N LEU A 594 -6.68 13.10 -1.31
CA LEU A 594 -5.81 12.78 -2.43
C LEU A 594 -4.62 13.75 -2.45
N ASP A 595 -3.44 13.20 -2.22
CA ASP A 595 -2.18 13.93 -2.20
C ASP A 595 -1.37 13.60 -3.47
N PRO A 596 -1.16 14.58 -4.38
CA PRO A 596 -0.43 14.36 -5.63
C PRO A 596 1.02 13.89 -5.42
N GLU A 597 1.72 14.46 -4.41
CA GLU A 597 3.11 14.08 -4.11
C GLU A 597 3.19 12.63 -3.67
N ARG A 598 2.27 12.23 -2.78
CA ARG A 598 2.18 10.86 -2.30
C ARG A 598 1.85 9.87 -3.43
N THR A 599 0.96 10.24 -4.35
CA THR A 599 0.62 9.41 -5.52
C THR A 599 1.84 9.25 -6.45
N ARG A 600 2.62 10.31 -6.66
CA ARG A 600 3.86 10.24 -7.44
C ARG A 600 4.93 9.42 -6.74
N GLU A 601 5.05 9.53 -5.42
CA GLU A 601 5.97 8.72 -4.61
C GLU A 601 5.64 7.21 -4.75
N GLU A 602 4.38 6.85 -4.66
CA GLU A 602 3.92 5.48 -4.88
C GLU A 602 4.22 5.01 -6.31
N SER A 603 3.85 5.83 -7.29
CA SER A 603 4.11 5.52 -8.70
C SER A 603 5.59 5.32 -8.98
N ARG A 604 6.47 6.15 -8.39
CA ARG A 604 7.92 6.02 -8.48
C ARG A 604 8.43 4.70 -7.89
N ASP A 605 7.91 4.32 -6.73
CA ASP A 605 8.31 3.10 -6.05
C ASP A 605 7.86 1.84 -6.83
N VAL A 606 6.62 1.82 -7.32
CA VAL A 606 6.09 0.72 -8.15
C VAL A 606 6.84 0.64 -9.49
N TYR A 607 7.09 1.78 -10.13
CA TYR A 607 7.88 1.84 -11.36
C TYR A 607 9.29 1.26 -11.16
N GLY A 608 9.96 1.67 -10.06
CA GLY A 608 11.30 1.18 -9.72
C GLY A 608 11.33 -0.34 -9.54
N LEU A 609 10.36 -0.89 -8.80
CA LEU A 609 10.22 -2.33 -8.58
C LEU A 609 10.01 -3.11 -9.89
N LEU A 610 9.05 -2.66 -10.72
CA LEU A 610 8.77 -3.31 -12.00
C LEU A 610 9.96 -3.20 -12.97
N ARG A 611 10.61 -2.05 -13.03
CA ARG A 611 11.78 -1.85 -13.89
C ARG A 611 12.96 -2.73 -13.48
N GLN A 612 13.18 -2.89 -12.19
CA GLN A 612 14.28 -3.71 -11.65
C GLN A 612 14.07 -5.20 -11.91
N HIS A 613 12.86 -5.71 -11.73
CA HIS A 613 12.59 -7.14 -11.69
C HIS A 613 11.78 -7.66 -12.88
N ALA A 614 10.76 -6.92 -13.34
CA ALA A 614 9.83 -7.40 -14.36
C ALA A 614 10.28 -7.12 -15.79
N GLY A 615 11.06 -6.06 -15.98
CA GLY A 615 11.49 -5.62 -17.31
C GLY A 615 10.56 -4.59 -17.97
N PRO A 616 10.98 -4.02 -19.10
CA PRO A 616 10.31 -2.89 -19.73
C PRO A 616 8.94 -3.22 -20.33
N ALA A 617 8.70 -4.46 -20.71
CA ALA A 617 7.43 -4.86 -21.33
C ALA A 617 6.23 -4.66 -20.39
N TRP A 618 6.42 -4.84 -19.09
CA TRP A 618 5.40 -4.61 -18.09
C TRP A 618 5.10 -3.13 -17.83
N LEU A 619 6.02 -2.22 -18.18
CA LEU A 619 5.84 -0.78 -18.03
C LEU A 619 5.28 -0.10 -19.29
N ARG A 620 5.01 -0.85 -20.37
CA ARG A 620 4.44 -0.29 -21.63
C ARG A 620 3.23 0.62 -21.41
N PRO A 621 2.24 0.32 -20.53
CA PRO A 621 1.14 1.24 -20.30
C PRO A 621 1.59 2.60 -19.73
N PHE A 622 2.52 2.59 -18.77
CA PHE A 622 3.07 3.83 -18.24
C PHE A 622 3.83 4.62 -19.32
N ASP A 623 4.65 3.94 -20.11
CA ASP A 623 5.49 4.60 -21.12
C ASP A 623 4.67 5.15 -22.30
N ALA A 624 3.57 4.46 -22.67
CA ALA A 624 2.72 4.82 -23.81
C ALA A 624 1.65 5.87 -23.48
N ILE A 625 1.21 5.96 -22.22
CA ILE A 625 0.10 6.82 -21.79
C ILE A 625 0.66 8.00 -20.98
N ARG A 626 0.31 9.25 -21.40
CA ARG A 626 0.79 10.45 -20.73
C ARG A 626 0.30 10.53 -19.28
N ARG A 627 -1.00 10.40 -19.07
CA ARG A 627 -1.67 10.49 -17.76
C ARG A 627 -1.84 9.10 -17.16
N CYS A 628 -0.74 8.54 -16.63
CA CYS A 628 -0.73 7.21 -16.04
C CYS A 628 -0.08 7.23 -14.65
N THR A 629 -0.79 6.73 -13.65
CA THR A 629 -0.32 6.54 -12.27
C THR A 629 -0.09 5.06 -11.97
N LEU A 630 0.76 4.75 -10.98
CA LEU A 630 1.01 3.37 -10.56
C LEU A 630 0.66 3.21 -9.08
N HIS A 631 0.00 2.11 -8.76
CA HIS A 631 -0.55 1.84 -7.43
C HIS A 631 -0.26 0.43 -6.96
N VAL A 632 -0.32 0.24 -5.65
CA VAL A 632 -0.27 -1.06 -4.98
C VAL A 632 -1.65 -1.36 -4.41
N ALA A 633 -2.23 -2.52 -4.74
CA ALA A 633 -3.51 -2.93 -4.18
C ALA A 633 -3.59 -4.45 -3.94
N SER A 634 -4.33 -4.85 -2.92
CA SER A 634 -4.74 -6.24 -2.69
C SER A 634 -6.25 -6.31 -2.51
N ALA A 635 -6.91 -7.12 -3.29
CA ALA A 635 -8.36 -7.32 -3.20
C ALA A 635 -8.76 -8.20 -2.01
N THR A 636 -7.88 -9.06 -1.54
CA THR A 636 -8.21 -10.11 -0.57
C THR A 636 -7.38 -10.04 0.70
N GLY A 637 -6.22 -9.38 0.65
CA GLY A 637 -5.34 -9.21 1.80
C GLY A 637 -4.57 -10.46 2.23
N GLY A 638 -4.78 -11.59 1.57
CA GLY A 638 -4.12 -12.86 1.84
C GLY A 638 -4.40 -13.90 0.75
N GLN A 639 -3.70 -15.03 0.83
CA GLN A 639 -3.81 -16.11 -0.14
C GLN A 639 -5.02 -16.99 0.14
N GLU A 640 -5.58 -17.56 -0.92
CA GLU A 640 -6.65 -18.53 -0.82
C GLU A 640 -6.11 -19.90 -0.38
N GLU A 641 -6.91 -20.66 0.34
CA GLU A 641 -6.71 -22.07 0.64
C GLU A 641 -8.00 -22.84 0.36
N GLN A 642 -7.93 -23.85 -0.49
CA GLN A 642 -9.07 -24.72 -0.83
C GLN A 642 -10.33 -23.95 -1.26
N GLY A 643 -10.17 -22.93 -2.10
CA GLY A 643 -11.26 -22.09 -2.61
C GLY A 643 -11.80 -21.07 -1.61
N ARG A 644 -11.08 -20.81 -0.52
CA ARG A 644 -11.46 -19.83 0.50
C ARG A 644 -10.27 -19.00 0.96
N TYR A 645 -10.55 -17.80 1.42
CA TYR A 645 -9.61 -16.98 2.17
C TYR A 645 -9.80 -17.23 3.66
N PRO A 646 -8.88 -17.91 4.36
CA PRO A 646 -9.08 -18.36 5.75
C PRO A 646 -9.34 -17.22 6.73
N ALA A 647 -8.76 -16.07 6.47
CA ALA A 647 -8.93 -14.84 7.27
C ALA A 647 -10.12 -13.97 6.83
N GLY A 648 -10.93 -14.43 5.86
CA GLY A 648 -11.84 -13.55 5.13
C GLY A 648 -11.11 -12.66 4.13
N ALA A 649 -11.85 -11.91 3.33
CA ALA A 649 -11.24 -10.93 2.44
C ALA A 649 -10.98 -9.62 3.21
N GLY A 650 -9.71 -9.21 3.25
CA GLY A 650 -9.26 -7.94 3.84
C GLY A 650 -8.68 -7.03 2.76
N PRO A 651 -9.52 -6.31 1.98
CA PRO A 651 -9.04 -5.47 0.89
C PRO A 651 -8.12 -4.37 1.43
N ARG A 652 -7.09 -4.05 0.65
CA ARG A 652 -6.16 -2.97 0.98
C ARG A 652 -5.91 -2.12 -0.27
N ARG A 653 -6.14 -0.82 -0.16
CA ARG A 653 -5.82 0.18 -1.18
C ARG A 653 -6.49 -0.06 -2.54
N VAL A 654 -7.70 -0.61 -2.54
CA VAL A 654 -8.42 -0.93 -3.78
C VAL A 654 -9.06 0.29 -4.43
N LEU A 655 -9.31 1.38 -3.67
CA LEU A 655 -9.89 2.62 -4.19
C LEU A 655 -8.86 3.56 -4.83
N GLU A 656 -7.59 3.53 -4.42
CA GLU A 656 -6.58 4.48 -4.87
C GLU A 656 -6.44 4.57 -6.40
N PRO A 657 -6.47 3.46 -7.16
CA PRO A 657 -6.44 3.54 -8.63
C PRO A 657 -7.64 4.28 -9.22
N LEU A 658 -8.84 4.05 -8.68
CA LEU A 658 -10.04 4.72 -9.13
C LEU A 658 -10.03 6.20 -8.75
N LEU A 659 -9.65 6.54 -7.51
CA LEU A 659 -9.52 7.91 -7.05
C LEU A 659 -8.55 8.72 -7.93
N ALA A 660 -7.44 8.11 -8.33
CA ALA A 660 -6.51 8.71 -9.29
C ALA A 660 -7.19 8.97 -10.64
N LEU A 661 -7.95 8.02 -11.18
CA LEU A 661 -8.71 8.22 -12.42
C LEU A 661 -9.78 9.30 -12.29
N LEU A 662 -10.52 9.35 -11.18
CA LEU A 662 -11.51 10.38 -10.92
C LEU A 662 -10.86 11.78 -10.85
N ALA A 663 -9.67 11.90 -10.26
CA ALA A 663 -8.89 13.14 -10.26
C ALA A 663 -8.42 13.52 -11.68
N LEU A 664 -7.93 12.56 -12.47
CA LEU A 664 -7.51 12.79 -13.85
C LEU A 664 -8.68 13.23 -14.76
N HIS A 665 -9.91 12.96 -14.35
CA HIS A 665 -11.13 13.38 -15.05
C HIS A 665 -11.85 14.57 -14.37
N GLY A 666 -11.19 15.20 -13.38
CA GLY A 666 -11.69 16.43 -12.74
C GLY A 666 -12.89 16.21 -11.79
N MET A 667 -13.16 14.97 -11.37
CA MET A 667 -14.24 14.66 -10.40
C MET A 667 -13.74 14.81 -8.94
N VAL A 668 -12.45 14.80 -8.73
CA VAL A 668 -11.78 15.12 -7.46
C VAL A 668 -10.85 16.28 -7.70
N GLU A 669 -10.97 17.33 -6.91
CA GLU A 669 -10.06 18.47 -6.99
C GLU A 669 -8.67 18.09 -6.46
N VAL A 670 -7.66 18.42 -7.24
CA VAL A 670 -6.26 18.22 -6.86
C VAL A 670 -5.46 19.49 -7.13
N PRO A 671 -4.50 19.84 -6.27
CA PRO A 671 -3.61 20.98 -6.50
C PRO A 671 -2.89 20.87 -7.84
N GLY A 672 -2.87 21.98 -8.60
CA GLY A 672 -2.24 22.03 -9.93
C GLY A 672 -3.04 21.37 -11.06
N GLY A 673 -4.20 20.74 -10.76
CA GLY A 673 -5.07 20.09 -11.73
C GLY A 673 -4.60 18.72 -12.18
N ALA A 674 -5.35 18.09 -13.09
CA ALA A 674 -5.16 16.71 -13.53
C ALA A 674 -3.77 16.45 -14.16
N GLU A 675 -3.25 17.39 -14.91
CA GLU A 675 -1.93 17.25 -15.54
C GLU A 675 -0.81 17.25 -14.49
N ALA A 676 -0.82 18.21 -13.57
CA ALA A 676 0.16 18.27 -12.49
C ALA A 676 0.06 17.05 -11.54
N PHE A 677 -1.12 16.51 -11.38
CA PHE A 677 -1.33 15.29 -10.63
C PHE A 677 -0.62 14.09 -11.27
N ALA A 678 -0.74 13.93 -12.58
CA ALA A 678 -0.18 12.79 -13.32
C ALA A 678 1.34 12.90 -13.52
N VAL A 679 1.82 14.06 -13.95
CA VAL A 679 3.21 14.21 -14.40
C VAL A 679 4.06 15.17 -13.53
N GLY A 680 3.46 15.80 -12.53
CA GLY A 680 4.08 16.83 -11.69
C GLY A 680 4.07 18.23 -12.34
N GLU A 681 4.28 19.25 -11.53
CA GLU A 681 4.41 20.62 -12.02
C GLU A 681 5.69 20.80 -12.84
N ALA A 682 5.60 21.59 -13.89
CA ALA A 682 6.81 22.03 -14.59
C ALA A 682 7.66 22.85 -13.58
N PRO A 683 8.99 22.65 -13.53
CA PRO A 683 9.83 23.51 -12.72
C PRO A 683 9.55 24.97 -13.12
N ALA A 684 9.26 25.82 -12.12
CA ALA A 684 9.12 27.25 -12.37
C ALA A 684 10.36 27.69 -13.17
N PHE A 685 10.17 28.26 -14.33
CA PHE A 685 11.25 28.84 -15.09
C PHE A 685 11.81 29.93 -14.18
N GLU A 686 13.01 29.74 -13.63
CA GLU A 686 13.80 30.87 -13.14
C GLU A 686 13.94 31.78 -14.35
N ALA A 687 13.23 32.90 -14.30
CA ALA A 687 13.37 33.96 -15.30
C ALA A 687 14.83 34.37 -15.30
N VAL A 688 15.56 33.94 -16.33
CA VAL A 688 16.91 34.43 -16.58
C VAL A 688 16.81 35.94 -16.56
N PRO A 689 17.48 36.66 -15.65
CA PRO A 689 17.40 38.09 -15.63
C PRO A 689 17.91 38.56 -17.01
N SER A 690 17.02 39.18 -17.78
CA SER A 690 17.36 39.73 -19.07
C SER A 690 18.51 40.74 -18.86
N ALA A 691 19.69 40.39 -19.37
CA ALA A 691 20.81 41.28 -19.42
C ALA A 691 20.36 42.56 -20.18
N ARG A 692 20.14 43.64 -19.45
CA ARG A 692 19.91 44.95 -20.03
C ARG A 692 21.10 45.27 -20.93
N ALA A 693 20.85 45.25 -22.22
CA ALA A 693 21.77 45.76 -23.23
C ALA A 693 22.08 47.24 -22.89
N GLY A 694 23.30 47.47 -22.44
CA GLY A 694 23.84 48.83 -22.28
C GLY A 694 23.89 49.50 -23.63
N ARG A 695 23.08 50.48 -23.86
CA ARG A 695 23.29 51.50 -24.90
C ARG A 695 24.10 52.63 -24.32
N THR A 696 25.37 52.64 -24.65
CA THR A 696 26.23 53.82 -24.60
C THR A 696 25.75 54.80 -25.68
N GLY A 697 25.42 56.01 -25.29
CA GLY A 697 25.18 57.16 -26.17
C GLY A 697 25.33 58.42 -25.38
N GLY A 698 26.52 59.07 -25.55
CA GLY A 698 26.82 60.32 -24.93
C GLY A 698 26.15 61.52 -25.63
N ALA A 699 25.98 62.57 -24.89
CA ALA A 699 26.32 63.96 -25.22
C ALA A 699 25.68 64.96 -24.24
N VAL A 700 26.52 65.66 -23.51
CA VAL A 700 26.70 67.15 -23.47
C VAL A 700 25.46 67.99 -23.11
N GLY A 701 25.56 68.70 -21.99
CA GLY A 701 25.27 70.12 -21.96
C GLY A 701 24.29 70.66 -20.94
N ALA A 702 24.81 71.50 -20.06
CA ALA A 702 24.27 72.75 -19.48
C ALA A 702 23.33 72.67 -18.27
N ALA A 703 23.91 73.04 -17.18
CA ALA A 703 23.59 74.11 -16.23
C ALA A 703 22.14 74.54 -15.99
N GLY A 704 21.78 74.65 -14.72
CA GLY A 704 20.67 75.51 -14.28
C GLY A 704 20.11 75.16 -12.91
N SER A 705 20.72 75.71 -11.92
CA SER A 705 20.32 76.25 -10.63
C SER A 705 18.85 76.16 -10.18
N ALA A 706 18.75 75.95 -8.91
CA ALA A 706 17.95 76.62 -7.87
C ALA A 706 16.87 75.86 -7.16
N ARG A 707 17.13 75.56 -5.92
CA ARG A 707 16.41 75.95 -4.67
C ARG A 707 14.93 75.69 -4.56
N GLY A 708 14.62 75.16 -3.39
CA GLY A 708 13.38 75.42 -2.62
C GLY A 708 12.78 74.26 -1.94
N GLU A 709 13.16 74.04 -0.74
CA GLU A 709 12.44 74.02 0.53
C GLU A 709 10.99 73.41 0.56
N ALA A 710 10.88 72.47 1.41
CA ALA A 710 9.99 72.30 2.60
C ALA A 710 8.49 72.22 2.38
N LYS A 711 7.90 71.08 2.67
CA LYS A 711 7.20 70.77 3.91
C LYS A 711 6.86 69.28 3.95
#